data_113d8f0884b02dee4662f5976a5bcbea
#
_entry.id   113d8f0884b02dee4662f5976a5bcbea
#
_cell.length_a   1.000
_cell.length_b   1.000
_cell.length_c   1.000
_cell.angle_alpha   90.00
_cell.angle_beta   90.00
_cell.angle_gamma   90.00
#
_symmetry.space_group_name_H-M   'P 1'
#
loop_
_entity.id
_entity.type
_entity.pdbx_description
1 polymer ?
#
loop_
_entity_poly.entity_id
_entity_poly.type
_entity_poly.pdbx_seq_one_letter_code
_entity_poly.pdbx_strand_id
1 'polypeptide(L)'
;MKRSLLKACTAWVAAASFLQPVLLSPALAAAPATVASSATLTTAQKIALLQSKVKYVFVIFAENESFDHFFGTFPGANGLYTAPAGSTPAKQTANFTQRYLDTSLNTITASPFLMPQAVKRADGTVVPIYPADEISVDHSHQGMANDLDTDTSTGASALDRYAMDQESLTTLTAGGPLVKSNGATPTSIALSAKQKAETDLGHIDCDTIPFMWYFAKNFVLFDDFHQSIVGPSTPNAIAIISGQSGQTQWALHPTDGATVSYANPAEPNVLGASFSNTQTTQNTSNAFVPIIADPGPFPGSNLDTNAVKPPYNFDESPTNPSLNLTFASEPLSFMGSDIGTIIKSDPNPRADLLDVASDIQAIAVNNPAVNWGWFQQGFNNNDAPDPFEPQGTGTGGAGTVTPSSYTGYVLHHNGPQYFGYLADNPVVLKGNLHGAQDFTDAVENKTLPAGGGVFYLRGGYDNNQGLKPVDPTLAIQESFIGNDDHPAYSDQQISEAFVAKAVADIAASPYWSESAIIITYDETDGFYDHVQPMLHSTAADGSILAAGPRIPAIVISPYAASGTISHQYSEHSSVLKFINELFGLIPLASLPDEKRGFALGQSELGQPNLGPADGPTGPGAAVGDMLEAFDYDILAGTKAAIPASKATFTATQINTLPHLAGTSSPNGYTNGACKAIGILPTDFPTAAAYAAGEPSDPYPLDVNPRPTASPGSPYYNTNSATSLTASTGPWVP
;
A
#
# COMPACT_ATOMS: atom_id res chain seq x y z
N MET A 1 -43.18 -36.37 -63.02
CA MET A 1 -43.43 -37.73 -63.57
C MET A 1 -42.95 -38.78 -62.66
N LYS A 2 -43.87 -39.62 -62.26
CA LYS A 2 -43.77 -41.04 -61.81
C LYS A 2 -42.76 -41.35 -60.66
N ARG A 3 -43.18 -41.64 -59.40
CA ARG A 3 -43.76 -42.96 -58.96
C ARG A 3 -42.66 -44.02 -59.00
N SER A 4 -42.45 -44.87 -58.00
CA SER A 4 -43.27 -45.61 -57.05
C SER A 4 -42.35 -46.40 -56.10
N LEU A 5 -42.61 -46.54 -54.80
CA LEU A 5 -43.39 -47.59 -54.13
C LEU A 5 -42.75 -48.98 -54.00
N LEU A 6 -42.65 -49.38 -52.71
CA LEU A 6 -42.92 -50.71 -52.10
C LEU A 6 -41.85 -51.81 -52.23
N LYS A 7 -41.57 -52.62 -51.24
CA LYS A 7 -42.39 -53.32 -50.22
C LYS A 7 -41.53 -53.95 -49.13
N ALA A 8 -42.16 -54.13 -48.02
CA ALA A 8 -41.76 -54.88 -46.84
C ALA A 8 -41.56 -56.39 -47.08
N CYS A 9 -40.78 -57.04 -46.24
CA CYS A 9 -40.99 -58.48 -45.85
C CYS A 9 -40.59 -58.69 -44.39
N THR A 10 -41.55 -59.16 -43.67
CA THR A 10 -41.51 -59.62 -42.31
C THR A 10 -40.90 -61.05 -42.24
N ALA A 11 -40.03 -61.29 -41.25
CA ALA A 11 -39.74 -62.63 -40.81
C ALA A 11 -39.67 -62.67 -39.27
N TRP A 12 -40.60 -63.45 -38.72
CA TRP A 12 -40.61 -63.81 -37.31
C TRP A 12 -39.60 -64.94 -37.08
N VAL A 13 -38.76 -64.80 -36.03
CA VAL A 13 -38.17 -66.02 -35.39
C VAL A 13 -38.29 -65.80 -33.87
N ALA A 14 -39.01 -66.69 -33.31
CA ALA A 14 -39.13 -66.84 -31.85
C ALA A 14 -37.85 -67.51 -31.29
N ALA A 15 -37.32 -66.99 -30.25
CA ALA A 15 -36.33 -67.68 -29.44
C ALA A 15 -36.52 -67.36 -27.96
N ALA A 16 -36.47 -68.40 -27.23
CA ALA A 16 -36.86 -68.61 -25.83
C ALA A 16 -36.13 -67.69 -24.82
N SER A 17 -36.92 -67.36 -23.81
CA SER A 17 -36.49 -66.68 -22.58
C SER A 17 -35.57 -67.56 -21.73
N PHE A 18 -34.35 -67.06 -21.43
CA PHE A 18 -33.62 -67.49 -20.25
C PHE A 18 -33.60 -66.34 -19.30
N LEU A 19 -34.38 -66.37 -18.23
CA LEU A 19 -34.30 -65.56 -17.06
C LEU A 19 -33.05 -65.97 -16.25
N GLN A 20 -32.00 -65.21 -16.30
CA GLN A 20 -30.94 -65.20 -15.27
C GLN A 20 -31.25 -64.12 -14.21
N PRO A 21 -31.19 -64.45 -12.90
CA PRO A 21 -31.34 -63.47 -11.85
C PRO A 21 -30.10 -62.58 -11.85
N VAL A 22 -30.28 -61.29 -12.14
CA VAL A 22 -29.27 -60.24 -11.90
C VAL A 22 -29.21 -60.12 -10.37
N LEU A 23 -28.13 -60.61 -9.80
CA LEU A 23 -27.71 -60.29 -8.45
C LEU A 23 -27.29 -58.86 -8.45
N LEU A 24 -28.15 -57.96 -7.96
CA LEU A 24 -27.79 -56.60 -7.57
C LEU A 24 -26.78 -56.70 -6.41
N SER A 25 -25.50 -56.56 -6.72
CA SER A 25 -24.51 -56.27 -5.71
C SER A 25 -24.87 -54.92 -5.10
N PRO A 26 -24.94 -54.78 -3.77
CA PRO A 26 -25.09 -53.48 -3.16
C PRO A 26 -23.84 -52.64 -3.56
N ALA A 27 -24.07 -51.53 -4.24
CA ALA A 27 -23.02 -50.52 -4.41
C ALA A 27 -22.53 -50.15 -3.00
N LEU A 28 -21.31 -50.55 -2.66
CA LEU A 28 -20.63 -49.97 -1.51
C LEU A 28 -20.62 -48.48 -1.76
N ALA A 29 -21.35 -47.72 -0.96
CA ALA A 29 -21.20 -46.32 -0.85
C ALA A 29 -19.71 -46.10 -0.52
N ALA A 30 -18.97 -45.41 -1.41
CA ALA A 30 -17.63 -45.03 -1.13
C ALA A 30 -17.65 -44.23 0.19
N ALA A 31 -16.86 -44.66 1.15
CA ALA A 31 -16.69 -43.91 2.37
C ALA A 31 -16.34 -42.48 2.00
N PRO A 32 -16.90 -41.45 2.66
CA PRO A 32 -16.55 -40.09 2.38
C PRO A 32 -15.02 -39.97 2.53
N ALA A 33 -14.37 -39.44 1.50
CA ALA A 33 -12.94 -39.19 1.54
C ALA A 33 -12.67 -38.35 2.79
N THR A 34 -11.84 -38.85 3.69
CA THR A 34 -11.40 -38.10 4.86
C THR A 34 -10.66 -36.89 4.32
N VAL A 35 -11.25 -35.71 4.52
CA VAL A 35 -10.56 -34.43 4.19
C VAL A 35 -9.29 -34.39 5.04
N ALA A 36 -8.13 -34.28 4.39
CA ALA A 36 -6.87 -34.16 5.09
C ALA A 36 -6.91 -32.90 5.98
N SER A 37 -6.42 -33.02 7.21
CA SER A 37 -6.27 -31.86 8.08
C SER A 37 -5.42 -30.79 7.36
N SER A 38 -5.73 -29.49 7.55
CA SER A 38 -5.02 -28.36 6.94
C SER A 38 -3.50 -28.42 7.15
N ALA A 39 -3.04 -28.99 8.26
CA ALA A 39 -1.62 -29.18 8.58
C ALA A 39 -0.88 -30.16 7.64
N THR A 40 -1.57 -30.91 6.78
CA THR A 40 -0.99 -31.92 5.89
C THR A 40 -1.11 -31.57 4.41
N LEU A 41 -1.72 -30.41 4.07
CA LEU A 41 -1.90 -30.02 2.67
C LEU A 41 -0.57 -29.53 2.06
N THR A 42 -0.29 -30.02 0.86
CA THR A 42 0.80 -29.44 0.03
C THR A 42 0.41 -28.06 -0.48
N THR A 43 1.40 -27.24 -0.85
CA THR A 43 1.16 -25.93 -1.47
C THR A 43 0.22 -26.03 -2.68
N ALA A 44 0.43 -27.00 -3.58
CA ALA A 44 -0.44 -27.21 -4.72
C ALA A 44 -1.91 -27.53 -4.33
N GLN A 45 -2.12 -28.27 -3.23
CA GLN A 45 -3.48 -28.54 -2.73
C GLN A 45 -4.12 -27.28 -2.11
N LYS A 46 -3.32 -26.45 -1.42
CA LYS A 46 -3.76 -25.16 -0.90
C LYS A 46 -4.20 -24.22 -2.02
N ILE A 47 -3.37 -24.08 -3.06
CA ILE A 47 -3.69 -23.28 -4.24
C ILE A 47 -4.98 -23.81 -4.92
N ALA A 48 -5.12 -25.10 -5.12
CA ALA A 48 -6.31 -25.67 -5.74
C ALA A 48 -7.59 -25.39 -4.93
N LEU A 49 -7.52 -25.38 -3.60
CA LEU A 49 -8.65 -25.00 -2.75
C LEU A 49 -8.99 -23.51 -2.91
N LEU A 50 -8.00 -22.65 -2.90
CA LEU A 50 -8.17 -21.20 -3.13
C LEU A 50 -8.82 -20.94 -4.49
N GLN A 51 -8.27 -21.48 -5.57
CA GLN A 51 -8.80 -21.37 -6.93
C GLN A 51 -10.25 -21.84 -7.06
N SER A 52 -10.67 -22.79 -6.22
CA SER A 52 -12.05 -23.29 -6.22
C SER A 52 -13.04 -22.34 -5.57
N LYS A 53 -12.59 -21.34 -4.81
CA LYS A 53 -13.42 -20.48 -3.97
C LYS A 53 -13.22 -18.99 -4.23
N VAL A 54 -11.99 -18.56 -4.40
CA VAL A 54 -11.64 -17.14 -4.60
C VAL A 54 -11.56 -16.85 -6.09
N LYS A 55 -12.30 -15.84 -6.53
CA LYS A 55 -12.31 -15.36 -7.93
C LYS A 55 -11.99 -13.88 -8.02
N TYR A 56 -12.28 -13.12 -6.97
CA TYR A 56 -12.07 -11.67 -6.92
C TYR A 56 -10.97 -11.37 -5.92
N VAL A 57 -9.95 -10.68 -6.38
CA VAL A 57 -8.92 -10.08 -5.54
C VAL A 57 -9.11 -8.57 -5.58
N PHE A 58 -9.33 -7.97 -4.42
CA PHE A 58 -9.39 -6.52 -4.27
C PHE A 58 -8.13 -6.09 -3.51
N VAL A 59 -7.36 -5.20 -4.10
CA VAL A 59 -6.18 -4.62 -3.48
C VAL A 59 -6.50 -3.17 -3.15
N ILE A 60 -6.73 -2.86 -1.88
CA ILE A 60 -6.90 -1.49 -1.40
C ILE A 60 -5.50 -1.01 -1.03
N PHE A 61 -5.02 -0.06 -1.81
CA PHE A 61 -3.63 0.39 -1.78
C PHE A 61 -3.58 1.84 -1.33
N ALA A 62 -3.23 2.04 -0.07
CA ALA A 62 -3.22 3.33 0.59
C ALA A 62 -1.81 3.93 0.65
N GLU A 63 -1.65 5.05 1.32
CA GLU A 63 -0.41 5.79 1.39
C GLU A 63 0.11 5.99 2.80
N ASN A 64 1.37 5.92 2.86
CA ASN A 64 2.42 6.51 3.67
C ASN A 64 2.31 6.21 5.17
N GLU A 65 2.26 4.92 5.53
CA GLU A 65 2.22 4.56 6.94
C GLU A 65 3.17 3.41 7.29
N SER A 66 3.98 3.60 8.32
CA SER A 66 4.78 2.49 8.81
C SER A 66 3.96 1.50 9.64
N PHE A 67 4.44 0.26 9.71
CA PHE A 67 3.78 -0.74 10.57
C PHE A 67 3.80 -0.32 12.05
N ASP A 68 4.92 0.19 12.55
CA ASP A 68 5.01 0.60 13.95
C ASP A 68 4.15 1.84 14.25
N HIS A 69 3.95 2.72 13.28
CA HIS A 69 3.08 3.88 13.44
C HIS A 69 1.61 3.44 13.68
N PHE A 70 1.12 2.46 12.93
CA PHE A 70 -0.27 2.00 13.01
C PHE A 70 -0.49 0.83 13.98
N PHE A 71 0.41 -0.13 13.99
CA PHE A 71 0.26 -1.40 14.69
C PHE A 71 1.42 -1.75 15.62
N GLY A 72 2.34 -0.81 15.87
CA GLY A 72 3.49 -1.04 16.74
C GLY A 72 3.14 -1.49 18.14
N THR A 73 1.91 -1.23 18.59
CA THR A 73 1.39 -1.66 19.89
C THR A 73 0.24 -2.66 19.79
N PHE A 74 0.00 -3.22 18.61
CA PHE A 74 -1.06 -4.24 18.42
C PHE A 74 -0.70 -5.52 19.18
N PRO A 75 -1.60 -6.03 20.06
CA PRO A 75 -1.29 -7.17 20.92
C PRO A 75 -0.94 -8.44 20.14
N GLY A 76 0.26 -8.94 20.35
CA GLY A 76 0.77 -10.17 19.72
C GLY A 76 1.55 -9.96 18.43
N ALA A 77 1.55 -8.76 17.87
CA ALA A 77 2.41 -8.42 16.73
C ALA A 77 3.88 -8.26 17.13
N ASN A 78 4.77 -8.38 16.15
CA ASN A 78 6.16 -7.97 16.29
C ASN A 78 6.25 -6.44 16.24
N GLY A 79 5.75 -5.79 17.30
CA GLY A 79 5.68 -4.34 17.46
C GLY A 79 6.68 -3.86 18.50
N LEU A 80 6.43 -2.65 19.00
CA LEU A 80 7.28 -1.97 20.01
C LEU A 80 7.26 -2.66 21.38
N TYR A 81 6.29 -3.53 21.61
CA TYR A 81 6.14 -4.27 22.86
C TYR A 81 6.00 -5.77 22.59
N THR A 82 6.66 -6.57 23.42
CA THR A 82 6.35 -7.99 23.50
C THR A 82 5.27 -8.22 24.53
N ALA A 83 4.16 -8.80 24.13
CA ALA A 83 3.09 -9.18 25.04
C ALA A 83 2.81 -10.67 24.90
N PRO A 84 3.55 -11.57 25.57
CA PRO A 84 3.12 -12.96 25.68
C PRO A 84 1.76 -12.99 26.36
N ALA A 85 0.85 -13.83 25.87
CA ALA A 85 -0.50 -13.94 26.37
C ALA A 85 -0.50 -14.05 27.91
N GLY A 86 -1.16 -13.11 28.60
CA GLY A 86 -1.29 -13.10 30.06
C GLY A 86 -0.11 -12.51 30.83
N SER A 87 0.89 -11.92 30.18
CA SER A 87 2.00 -11.23 30.85
C SER A 87 1.84 -9.71 30.80
N THR A 88 2.59 -9.01 31.67
CA THR A 88 2.74 -7.56 31.56
C THR A 88 3.50 -7.25 30.29
N PRO A 89 3.01 -6.33 29.43
CA PRO A 89 3.73 -5.92 28.24
C PRO A 89 5.13 -5.43 28.60
N ALA A 90 6.14 -5.93 27.91
CA ALA A 90 7.51 -5.47 28.08
C ALA A 90 7.92 -4.81 26.78
N LYS A 91 8.44 -3.58 26.85
CA LYS A 91 9.04 -2.91 25.70
C LYS A 91 10.18 -3.77 25.18
N GLN A 92 10.26 -3.95 23.88
CA GLN A 92 11.39 -4.65 23.25
C GLN A 92 12.70 -3.93 23.58
N THR A 93 13.78 -4.66 23.67
CA THR A 93 15.11 -4.09 23.99
C THR A 93 15.85 -3.58 22.74
N ALA A 94 15.22 -3.57 21.59
CA ALA A 94 15.83 -3.06 20.37
C ALA A 94 16.12 -1.55 20.47
N ASN A 95 16.87 -1.03 19.51
CA ASN A 95 17.40 0.35 19.49
C ASN A 95 16.29 1.38 19.21
N PHE A 96 15.26 1.41 20.02
CA PHE A 96 14.15 2.36 19.84
C PHE A 96 14.52 3.80 20.17
N THR A 97 15.63 4.01 20.89
CA THR A 97 16.03 5.35 21.31
C THR A 97 16.70 6.07 20.15
N GLN A 98 16.02 7.09 19.65
CA GLN A 98 16.52 7.96 18.61
C GLN A 98 17.17 9.21 19.21
N ARG A 99 18.13 9.78 18.50
CA ARG A 99 18.91 10.95 18.92
C ARG A 99 18.63 12.12 18.00
N TYR A 100 18.43 13.30 18.56
CA TYR A 100 18.23 14.54 17.83
C TYR A 100 18.65 15.73 18.67
N LEU A 101 18.56 16.96 18.20
CA LEU A 101 18.95 18.15 18.92
C LEU A 101 17.72 18.93 19.39
N ASP A 102 17.81 19.51 20.59
CA ASP A 102 16.86 20.54 20.97
C ASP A 102 17.21 21.89 20.33
N THR A 103 16.34 22.87 20.42
CA THR A 103 16.57 24.22 19.87
C THR A 103 17.74 24.97 20.53
N SER A 104 18.29 24.44 21.62
CA SER A 104 19.49 24.92 22.28
C SER A 104 20.76 24.16 21.87
N LEU A 105 20.65 23.25 20.92
CA LEU A 105 21.70 22.39 20.39
C LEU A 105 22.21 21.34 21.40
N ASN A 106 21.44 20.98 22.39
CA ASN A 106 21.74 19.83 23.22
C ASN A 106 21.25 18.57 22.55
N THR A 107 22.07 17.52 22.57
CA THR A 107 21.62 16.19 22.15
C THR A 107 20.59 15.67 23.15
N ILE A 108 19.41 15.38 22.66
CA ILE A 108 18.33 14.73 23.40
C ILE A 108 17.99 13.38 22.76
N THR A 109 17.18 12.60 23.45
CA THR A 109 16.76 11.29 23.00
C THR A 109 15.26 11.12 23.21
N ALA A 110 14.60 10.45 22.27
CA ALA A 110 13.24 9.96 22.46
C ALA A 110 13.15 8.51 21.99
N SER A 111 12.18 7.81 22.49
CA SER A 111 11.72 6.52 21.97
C SER A 111 10.32 6.69 21.41
N PRO A 112 9.85 5.79 20.54
CA PRO A 112 8.47 5.81 20.06
C PRO A 112 7.47 5.92 21.21
N PHE A 113 6.44 6.72 21.03
CA PHE A 113 5.42 7.04 22.03
C PHE A 113 4.03 7.12 21.38
N LEU A 114 2.99 6.82 22.17
CA LEU A 114 1.62 7.00 21.72
C LEU A 114 1.32 8.49 21.57
N MET A 115 0.91 8.89 20.36
CA MET A 115 0.51 10.26 20.07
C MET A 115 -0.74 10.62 20.90
N PRO A 116 -0.69 11.63 21.77
CA PRO A 116 -1.83 11.98 22.60
C PRO A 116 -2.87 12.76 21.80
N GLN A 117 -4.16 12.57 22.08
CA GLN A 117 -5.24 13.38 21.50
C GLN A 117 -5.19 14.85 21.95
N ALA A 118 -4.56 15.11 23.06
CA ALA A 118 -4.34 16.46 23.60
C ALA A 118 -3.13 16.49 24.51
N VAL A 119 -2.46 17.64 24.58
CA VAL A 119 -1.32 17.87 25.47
C VAL A 119 -1.76 18.72 26.66
N LYS A 120 -1.46 18.28 27.88
CA LYS A 120 -1.64 19.07 29.10
C LYS A 120 -0.39 19.89 29.40
N ARG A 121 -0.51 21.20 29.36
CA ARG A 121 0.56 22.14 29.64
C ARG A 121 0.86 22.27 31.15
N ALA A 122 2.04 22.81 31.46
CA ALA A 122 2.45 23.02 32.85
C ALA A 122 1.53 23.98 33.65
N ASP A 123 0.84 24.88 32.98
CA ASP A 123 -0.17 25.77 33.55
C ASP A 123 -1.53 25.11 33.76
N GLY A 124 -1.66 23.82 33.38
CA GLY A 124 -2.88 23.05 33.47
C GLY A 124 -3.81 23.17 32.24
N THR A 125 -3.47 23.99 31.27
CA THR A 125 -4.23 24.11 30.01
C THR A 125 -4.14 22.80 29.21
N VAL A 126 -5.26 22.33 28.71
CA VAL A 126 -5.32 21.18 27.79
C VAL A 126 -5.49 21.70 26.37
N VAL A 127 -4.64 21.25 25.46
CA VAL A 127 -4.62 21.66 24.05
C VAL A 127 -4.80 20.42 23.19
N PRO A 128 -5.89 20.32 22.43
CA PRO A 128 -6.07 19.21 21.46
C PRO A 128 -5.01 19.27 20.36
N ILE A 129 -4.53 18.13 19.90
CA ILE A 129 -3.51 18.05 18.84
C ILE A 129 -3.96 17.26 17.61
N TYR A 130 -5.03 16.50 17.71
CA TYR A 130 -5.62 15.76 16.59
C TYR A 130 -4.59 14.93 15.80
N PRO A 131 -4.15 13.79 16.31
CA PRO A 131 -3.08 13.00 15.72
C PRO A 131 -3.43 12.37 14.36
N ALA A 132 -4.70 12.38 13.95
CA ALA A 132 -5.10 11.92 12.63
C ALA A 132 -4.72 12.88 11.49
N ASP A 133 -4.36 14.13 11.81
CA ASP A 133 -3.97 15.16 10.86
C ASP A 133 -2.46 15.38 10.95
N GLU A 134 -1.65 14.49 10.46
CA GLU A 134 -0.19 14.58 10.57
C GLU A 134 0.45 15.26 9.36
N ILE A 135 1.63 15.85 9.58
CA ILE A 135 2.45 16.36 8.50
C ILE A 135 3.38 15.26 8.00
N SER A 136 3.65 15.24 6.71
CA SER A 136 4.62 14.35 6.11
C SER A 136 6.04 14.60 6.64
N VAL A 137 6.76 13.53 6.95
CA VAL A 137 8.20 13.55 7.29
C VAL A 137 9.04 13.34 6.01
N ASP A 138 10.37 13.18 6.11
CA ASP A 138 11.19 12.96 4.92
C ASP A 138 11.09 11.50 4.48
N HIS A 139 10.36 11.24 3.41
CA HIS A 139 10.19 9.92 2.81
C HIS A 139 10.88 9.78 1.45
N SER A 140 11.79 10.71 1.15
CA SER A 140 12.64 10.54 -0.03
C SER A 140 13.49 9.28 0.08
N HIS A 141 13.93 8.73 -1.04
CA HIS A 141 14.85 7.60 -1.04
C HIS A 141 16.08 7.86 -0.16
N GLN A 142 16.63 9.06 -0.20
CA GLN A 142 17.80 9.41 0.59
C GLN A 142 17.46 9.50 2.08
N GLY A 143 16.30 10.08 2.45
CA GLY A 143 15.82 10.12 3.84
C GLY A 143 15.68 8.71 4.39
N MET A 144 14.86 7.87 3.76
CA MET A 144 14.65 6.49 4.20
C MET A 144 15.94 5.66 4.22
N ALA A 145 16.84 5.81 3.26
CA ALA A 145 18.12 5.12 3.26
C ALA A 145 19.02 5.58 4.42
N ASN A 146 18.94 6.86 4.81
CA ASN A 146 19.62 7.37 6.00
C ASN A 146 19.00 6.80 7.29
N ASP A 147 17.67 6.77 7.40
CA ASP A 147 16.94 6.25 8.56
C ASP A 147 17.31 4.81 8.86
N LEU A 148 17.34 4.00 7.83
CA LEU A 148 17.73 2.60 7.91
C LEU A 148 19.20 2.42 8.32
N ASP A 149 20.09 3.31 7.92
CA ASP A 149 21.55 3.19 8.12
C ASP A 149 22.07 1.78 7.80
N THR A 150 21.78 1.34 6.57
CA THR A 150 22.09 -0.03 6.14
C THR A 150 23.53 -0.15 5.66
N ASP A 151 24.29 -1.07 6.27
CA ASP A 151 25.54 -1.56 5.69
C ASP A 151 25.23 -2.49 4.52
N THR A 152 25.29 -1.96 3.30
CA THR A 152 24.95 -2.72 2.08
C THR A 152 25.89 -3.90 1.79
N SER A 153 27.03 -3.99 2.48
CA SER A 153 27.94 -5.15 2.36
C SER A 153 27.48 -6.35 3.20
N THR A 154 26.74 -6.11 4.27
CA THR A 154 26.23 -7.16 5.17
C THR A 154 24.73 -7.28 5.17
N GLY A 155 24.01 -6.26 4.73
CA GLY A 155 22.55 -6.13 4.80
C GLY A 155 22.03 -5.76 6.20
N ALA A 156 22.92 -5.42 7.14
CA ALA A 156 22.52 -5.04 8.49
C ALA A 156 22.13 -3.56 8.56
N SER A 157 20.99 -3.25 9.13
CA SER A 157 20.48 -1.88 9.34
C SER A 157 20.58 -1.52 10.82
N ALA A 158 21.05 -0.32 11.12
CA ALA A 158 21.13 0.20 12.48
C ALA A 158 19.82 0.81 12.98
N LEU A 159 18.98 1.34 12.09
CA LEU A 159 17.67 1.93 12.37
C LEU A 159 17.72 3.06 13.41
N ASP A 160 18.78 3.85 13.42
CA ASP A 160 19.08 4.80 14.50
C ASP A 160 19.12 6.26 14.07
N ARG A 161 18.66 6.58 12.84
CA ARG A 161 18.76 7.93 12.29
C ARG A 161 17.43 8.62 11.97
N TYR A 162 16.30 8.01 12.18
CA TYR A 162 14.97 8.55 11.89
C TYR A 162 14.79 10.00 12.39
N ALA A 163 14.89 10.23 13.69
CA ALA A 163 14.70 11.57 14.24
C ALA A 163 15.78 12.57 13.82
N MET A 164 17.05 12.14 13.66
CA MET A 164 18.11 13.08 13.26
C MET A 164 18.03 13.45 11.78
N ASP A 165 17.50 12.60 10.93
CA ASP A 165 17.29 12.91 9.52
C ASP A 165 16.29 14.05 9.34
N GLN A 166 15.23 14.09 10.11
CA GLN A 166 14.24 15.19 10.11
C GLN A 166 14.85 16.57 10.45
N GLU A 167 16.01 16.57 11.10
CA GLU A 167 16.81 17.77 11.36
C GLU A 167 17.92 17.99 10.33
N SER A 168 17.96 17.17 9.27
CA SER A 168 19.05 17.12 8.28
C SER A 168 20.42 16.87 8.91
N LEU A 169 20.47 15.98 9.88
CA LEU A 169 21.68 15.63 10.63
C LEU A 169 22.06 14.15 10.37
N THR A 170 23.31 13.86 10.70
CA THR A 170 23.88 12.52 10.64
C THR A 170 24.96 12.34 11.70
N THR A 171 25.53 11.15 11.78
CA THR A 171 26.74 10.89 12.56
C THR A 171 27.84 10.37 11.65
N LEU A 172 29.07 10.85 11.82
CA LEU A 172 30.23 10.36 11.05
C LEU A 172 30.78 9.04 11.58
N THR A 173 30.43 8.69 12.82
CA THR A 173 30.79 7.44 13.48
C THR A 173 29.65 7.03 14.41
N ALA A 174 29.43 5.75 14.56
CA ALA A 174 28.38 5.25 15.47
C ALA A 174 28.49 5.89 16.87
N GLY A 175 27.36 6.48 17.34
CA GLY A 175 27.29 7.19 18.61
C GLY A 175 28.07 8.51 18.67
N GLY A 176 28.65 9.00 17.58
CA GLY A 176 29.36 10.26 17.48
C GLY A 176 28.45 11.50 17.65
N PRO A 177 29.02 12.72 17.61
CA PRO A 177 28.23 13.93 17.64
C PRO A 177 27.33 14.04 16.41
N LEU A 178 26.16 14.66 16.60
CA LEU A 178 25.25 14.99 15.50
C LEU A 178 25.83 16.16 14.69
N VAL A 179 25.97 15.96 13.40
CA VAL A 179 26.56 16.92 12.47
C VAL A 179 25.71 16.98 11.18
N LYS A 180 25.89 18.03 10.40
CA LYS A 180 25.31 18.09 9.06
C LYS A 180 25.98 17.08 8.14
N SER A 181 25.36 16.74 7.03
CA SER A 181 25.89 15.79 6.03
C SER A 181 27.31 16.13 5.53
N ASN A 182 27.69 17.39 5.54
CA ASN A 182 29.05 17.85 5.21
C ASN A 182 30.05 17.82 6.39
N GLY A 183 29.67 17.26 7.53
CA GLY A 183 30.46 17.19 8.75
C GLY A 183 30.50 18.46 9.59
N ALA A 184 29.80 19.53 9.20
CA ALA A 184 29.78 20.78 9.95
C ALA A 184 28.91 20.65 11.22
N THR A 185 29.35 21.30 12.30
CA THR A 185 28.55 21.43 13.52
C THR A 185 27.31 22.29 13.25
N PRO A 186 26.10 21.84 13.64
CA PRO A 186 24.89 22.64 13.54
C PRO A 186 25.02 23.93 14.37
N THR A 187 24.50 25.04 13.88
CA THR A 187 24.49 26.34 14.57
C THR A 187 23.09 26.74 15.04
N SER A 188 22.07 26.07 14.58
CA SER A 188 20.67 26.24 14.99
C SER A 188 19.85 25.04 14.54
N ILE A 189 18.82 24.73 15.30
CA ILE A 189 17.75 23.80 14.92
C ILE A 189 16.43 24.58 15.00
N ALA A 190 15.63 24.49 13.95
CA ALA A 190 14.29 25.05 13.95
C ALA A 190 13.38 24.24 14.87
N LEU A 191 12.45 24.89 15.57
CA LEU A 191 11.48 24.20 16.40
C LEU A 191 10.65 23.21 15.58
N SER A 192 10.26 23.60 14.37
CA SER A 192 9.51 22.71 13.47
C SER A 192 10.29 21.45 13.07
N ALA A 193 11.59 21.55 12.84
CA ALA A 193 12.42 20.39 12.55
C ALA A 193 12.48 19.42 13.75
N LYS A 194 12.68 19.97 14.96
CA LYS A 194 12.63 19.19 16.22
C LYS A 194 11.28 18.50 16.39
N GLN A 195 10.18 19.23 16.19
CA GLN A 195 8.83 18.64 16.31
C GLN A 195 8.57 17.59 15.23
N LYS A 196 9.13 17.76 14.02
CA LYS A 196 9.07 16.77 12.96
C LYS A 196 9.82 15.49 13.34
N ALA A 197 11.00 15.63 13.95
CA ALA A 197 11.74 14.50 14.52
C ALA A 197 11.00 13.77 15.65
N GLU A 198 10.10 14.46 16.35
CA GLU A 198 9.22 13.86 17.38
C GLU A 198 8.00 13.19 16.73
N THR A 199 7.39 13.80 15.70
CA THR A 199 6.26 13.23 14.95
C THR A 199 6.65 11.91 14.29
N ASP A 200 7.82 11.82 13.71
CA ASP A 200 8.41 10.61 13.14
C ASP A 200 8.40 9.41 14.12
N LEU A 201 8.57 9.68 15.41
CA LEU A 201 8.58 8.67 16.47
C LEU A 201 7.19 8.45 17.09
N GLY A 202 6.21 9.26 16.74
CA GLY A 202 4.83 9.11 17.18
C GLY A 202 4.20 7.85 16.58
N HIS A 203 3.33 7.21 17.33
CA HIS A 203 2.45 6.17 16.79
C HIS A 203 1.03 6.38 17.31
N ILE A 204 0.08 5.82 16.62
CA ILE A 204 -1.34 5.88 16.95
C ILE A 204 -1.87 4.49 17.31
N ASP A 205 -3.12 4.44 17.73
CA ASP A 205 -3.78 3.19 18.09
C ASP A 205 -5.25 3.15 17.64
N CYS A 206 -5.98 2.17 18.12
CA CYS A 206 -7.39 1.97 17.81
C CYS A 206 -8.32 3.13 18.22
N ASP A 207 -7.88 4.07 19.04
CA ASP A 207 -8.67 5.27 19.34
C ASP A 207 -8.57 6.31 18.22
N THR A 208 -7.56 6.24 17.36
CA THR A 208 -7.42 7.06 16.18
C THR A 208 -7.91 6.33 14.92
N ILE A 209 -7.52 5.06 14.71
CA ILE A 209 -7.84 4.24 13.54
C ILE A 209 -8.61 2.95 13.89
N PRO A 210 -9.83 3.06 14.43
CA PRO A 210 -10.58 1.91 14.95
C PRO A 210 -10.93 0.86 13.90
N PHE A 211 -11.17 1.23 12.64
CA PHE A 211 -11.54 0.25 11.62
C PHE A 211 -10.35 -0.61 11.21
N MET A 212 -9.18 -0.03 11.05
CA MET A 212 -7.97 -0.77 10.73
C MET A 212 -7.64 -1.79 11.83
N TRP A 213 -7.70 -1.37 13.10
CA TRP A 213 -7.51 -2.28 14.23
C TRP A 213 -8.61 -3.34 14.35
N TYR A 214 -9.86 -2.99 14.01
CA TYR A 214 -10.95 -3.96 13.97
C TYR A 214 -10.71 -5.02 12.92
N PHE A 215 -10.28 -4.64 11.71
CA PHE A 215 -9.96 -5.60 10.66
C PHE A 215 -8.77 -6.48 11.03
N ALA A 216 -7.68 -5.90 11.54
CA ALA A 216 -6.53 -6.64 12.04
C ALA A 216 -6.93 -7.68 13.11
N LYS A 217 -7.83 -7.30 14.04
CA LYS A 217 -8.32 -8.20 15.10
C LYS A 217 -9.19 -9.35 14.56
N ASN A 218 -10.01 -9.11 13.56
CA ASN A 218 -11.01 -10.07 13.11
C ASN A 218 -10.58 -10.89 11.89
N PHE A 219 -9.53 -10.50 11.20
CA PHE A 219 -9.00 -11.16 10.01
C PHE A 219 -7.50 -11.45 10.20
N VAL A 220 -6.67 -11.25 9.20
CA VAL A 220 -5.24 -11.57 9.28
C VAL A 220 -4.41 -10.30 9.12
N LEU A 221 -3.62 -9.99 10.14
CA LEU A 221 -2.60 -8.94 10.13
C LEU A 221 -1.26 -9.56 9.75
N PHE A 222 -0.50 -8.89 8.88
CA PHE A 222 0.90 -9.23 8.61
C PHE A 222 1.79 -8.24 9.37
N ASP A 223 2.70 -8.73 10.17
CA ASP A 223 3.62 -7.90 10.98
C ASP A 223 5.08 -7.95 10.50
N ASP A 224 5.28 -8.54 9.32
CA ASP A 224 6.56 -8.59 8.61
C ASP A 224 6.32 -8.35 7.11
N PHE A 225 5.52 -7.32 6.78
CA PHE A 225 5.22 -6.91 5.41
C PHE A 225 5.93 -5.58 5.12
N HIS A 226 6.70 -5.54 4.03
CA HIS A 226 7.60 -4.46 3.70
C HIS A 226 7.22 -3.75 2.40
N GLN A 227 7.50 -2.44 2.30
CA GLN A 227 7.54 -1.79 0.99
C GLN A 227 8.64 -2.40 0.13
N SER A 228 8.41 -2.56 -1.16
CA SER A 228 9.40 -3.23 -2.02
C SER A 228 10.60 -2.36 -2.36
N ILE A 229 10.45 -1.05 -2.39
CA ILE A 229 11.49 -0.10 -2.80
C ILE A 229 11.69 0.93 -1.68
N VAL A 230 12.94 1.17 -1.30
CA VAL A 230 13.30 2.29 -0.43
C VAL A 230 13.13 3.58 -1.22
N GLY A 231 12.09 4.32 -0.92
CA GLY A 231 11.74 5.54 -1.63
C GLY A 231 10.26 5.86 -1.55
N PRO A 232 9.84 6.97 -2.15
CA PRO A 232 8.50 7.52 -2.03
C PRO A 232 7.44 6.70 -2.81
N SER A 233 6.27 7.30 -3.01
CA SER A 233 5.08 6.61 -3.53
C SER A 233 5.24 6.03 -4.93
N THR A 234 5.86 6.75 -5.87
CA THR A 234 5.96 6.30 -7.27
C THR A 234 6.64 4.94 -7.44
N PRO A 235 7.86 4.71 -6.93
CA PRO A 235 8.52 3.41 -7.09
C PRO A 235 7.69 2.26 -6.48
N ASN A 236 6.94 2.51 -5.44
CA ASN A 236 6.11 1.51 -4.79
C ASN A 236 4.74 1.33 -5.48
N ALA A 237 4.16 2.38 -6.06
CA ALA A 237 3.00 2.26 -6.95
C ALA A 237 3.32 1.47 -8.23
N ILE A 238 4.56 1.51 -8.69
CA ILE A 238 5.04 0.65 -9.77
C ILE A 238 5.28 -0.77 -9.24
N ALA A 239 5.91 -0.90 -8.07
CA ALA A 239 6.28 -2.20 -7.52
C ALA A 239 5.08 -3.09 -7.15
N ILE A 240 3.94 -2.52 -6.71
CA ILE A 240 2.73 -3.32 -6.40
C ILE A 240 2.18 -4.05 -7.63
N ILE A 241 2.51 -3.60 -8.84
CA ILE A 241 2.08 -4.23 -10.10
C ILE A 241 3.23 -4.84 -10.90
N SER A 242 4.47 -4.70 -10.44
CA SER A 242 5.63 -5.22 -11.21
C SER A 242 6.73 -5.86 -10.37
N GLY A 243 6.66 -5.77 -9.03
CA GLY A 243 7.67 -6.30 -8.11
C GLY A 243 9.03 -5.60 -8.20
N GLN A 244 9.11 -4.46 -8.85
CA GLN A 244 10.34 -3.69 -9.08
C GLN A 244 10.00 -2.24 -9.48
N SER A 245 11.01 -1.37 -9.55
CA SER A 245 10.87 0.02 -9.98
C SER A 245 11.74 0.38 -11.21
N GLY A 246 12.14 -0.63 -12.03
CA GLY A 246 12.98 -0.43 -13.23
C GLY A 246 14.30 -1.19 -13.22
N GLN A 247 14.51 -2.10 -12.28
CA GLN A 247 15.75 -2.89 -12.15
C GLN A 247 16.04 -3.70 -13.41
N THR A 248 15.04 -4.34 -14.00
CA THR A 248 15.18 -5.09 -15.26
C THR A 248 15.60 -4.18 -16.41
N GLN A 249 14.96 -3.03 -16.54
CA GLN A 249 15.28 -2.06 -17.58
C GLN A 249 16.71 -1.54 -17.44
N TRP A 250 17.15 -1.25 -16.20
CA TRP A 250 18.54 -0.89 -15.93
C TRP A 250 19.52 -1.99 -16.35
N ALA A 251 19.23 -3.22 -16.02
CA ALA A 251 20.08 -4.35 -16.36
C ALA A 251 20.15 -4.61 -17.89
N LEU A 252 19.05 -4.39 -18.60
CA LEU A 252 19.00 -4.55 -20.06
C LEU A 252 19.73 -3.42 -20.80
N HIS A 253 19.84 -2.22 -20.19
CA HIS A 253 20.41 -1.01 -20.79
C HIS A 253 21.49 -0.35 -19.92
N PRO A 254 22.50 -1.09 -19.46
CA PRO A 254 23.48 -0.61 -18.47
C PRO A 254 24.33 0.57 -18.97
N THR A 255 24.43 0.76 -20.27
CA THR A 255 25.26 1.79 -20.91
C THR A 255 24.47 2.85 -21.69
N ASP A 256 23.17 2.65 -21.89
CA ASP A 256 22.37 3.49 -22.79
C ASP A 256 21.90 4.78 -22.13
N GLY A 257 22.05 4.89 -20.83
CA GLY A 257 21.59 6.02 -20.05
C GLY A 257 22.30 7.34 -20.29
N ALA A 258 23.49 7.31 -20.83
CA ALA A 258 24.31 8.53 -20.98
C ALA A 258 23.89 9.46 -22.13
N THR A 259 23.03 9.03 -23.02
CA THR A 259 22.75 9.75 -24.29
C THR A 259 21.31 10.17 -24.49
N VAL A 260 20.39 9.76 -23.64
CA VAL A 260 18.97 10.10 -23.77
C VAL A 260 18.71 11.46 -23.13
N SER A 261 18.35 12.42 -23.92
CA SER A 261 17.93 13.74 -23.48
C SER A 261 16.41 13.78 -23.31
N TYR A 262 15.94 14.07 -22.13
CA TYR A 262 14.52 14.26 -21.83
C TYR A 262 13.99 15.64 -22.23
N ALA A 263 14.74 16.40 -22.97
CA ALA A 263 14.41 17.78 -23.29
C ALA A 263 13.14 17.95 -24.14
N ASN A 264 12.53 16.86 -24.60
CA ASN A 264 11.35 16.96 -25.43
C ASN A 264 10.31 15.89 -25.09
N PRO A 265 9.34 16.19 -24.22
CA PRO A 265 8.24 15.28 -23.90
C PRO A 265 7.32 14.98 -25.10
N ALA A 266 7.49 15.66 -26.22
CA ALA A 266 6.79 15.37 -27.47
C ALA A 266 7.48 14.30 -28.33
N GLU A 267 8.62 13.79 -27.89
CA GLU A 267 9.29 12.68 -28.58
C GLU A 267 8.90 11.36 -27.95
N PRO A 268 8.02 10.58 -28.59
CA PRO A 268 7.52 9.31 -28.07
C PRO A 268 8.56 8.18 -28.06
N ASN A 269 9.82 8.51 -28.21
CA ASN A 269 10.93 7.56 -28.24
C ASN A 269 11.82 7.65 -27.00
N VAL A 270 11.43 8.41 -26.02
CA VAL A 270 12.18 8.50 -24.78
C VAL A 270 11.80 7.32 -23.90
N LEU A 271 12.69 6.35 -23.90
CA LEU A 271 12.58 5.15 -23.09
C LEU A 271 12.92 5.50 -21.65
N GLY A 272 12.28 4.81 -20.76
CA GLY A 272 12.30 5.01 -19.33
C GLY A 272 13.55 5.65 -18.74
N ALA A 273 13.36 6.50 -17.81
CA ALA A 273 14.43 7.13 -17.10
C ALA A 273 14.03 7.36 -15.67
N SER A 274 14.98 7.29 -14.84
CA SER A 274 14.84 7.77 -13.50
C SER A 274 15.54 9.12 -13.37
N PHE A 275 14.88 10.07 -12.76
CA PHE A 275 15.55 11.28 -12.33
C PHE A 275 14.80 11.80 -11.11
N SER A 276 15.52 12.53 -10.34
CA SER A 276 15.01 13.24 -9.21
C SER A 276 14.34 14.53 -9.66
N ASN A 277 13.16 14.78 -9.18
CA ASN A 277 12.47 16.04 -9.43
C ASN A 277 13.12 17.23 -8.71
N THR A 278 13.65 17.01 -7.52
CA THR A 278 14.30 18.05 -6.70
C THR A 278 15.57 17.55 -6.05
N GLN A 279 15.75 16.26 -6.00
CA GLN A 279 16.92 15.69 -5.37
C GLN A 279 18.03 15.58 -6.37
N THR A 280 18.81 16.60 -6.40
CA THR A 280 19.87 16.89 -7.36
C THR A 280 20.97 15.85 -7.46
N THR A 281 20.89 14.78 -6.71
CA THR A 281 21.91 13.74 -6.65
C THR A 281 21.65 12.56 -7.54
N GLN A 282 20.43 12.40 -8.07
CA GLN A 282 20.21 11.39 -9.08
C GLN A 282 20.84 11.81 -10.38
N ASN A 283 21.58 10.88 -10.90
CA ASN A 283 22.28 11.10 -12.13
C ASN A 283 21.31 11.23 -13.30
N THR A 284 20.96 12.44 -13.64
CA THR A 284 20.13 12.75 -14.81
C THR A 284 20.74 12.27 -16.14
N SER A 285 21.95 11.72 -16.09
CA SER A 285 22.64 11.17 -17.26
C SER A 285 22.36 9.67 -17.50
N ASN A 286 21.72 8.98 -16.56
CA ASN A 286 21.39 7.57 -16.71
C ASN A 286 19.89 7.36 -16.87
N ALA A 287 19.49 7.20 -18.10
CA ALA A 287 18.09 7.06 -18.49
C ALA A 287 17.40 5.76 -18.02
N PHE A 288 18.14 4.77 -17.60
CA PHE A 288 17.62 3.44 -17.30
C PHE A 288 17.96 2.94 -15.89
N VAL A 289 18.19 3.83 -14.94
CA VAL A 289 18.32 3.44 -13.54
C VAL A 289 16.95 3.24 -12.88
N PRO A 290 16.85 2.47 -11.79
CA PRO A 290 15.60 2.30 -11.07
C PRO A 290 15.01 3.63 -10.60
N ILE A 291 13.69 3.71 -10.59
CA ILE A 291 12.97 4.88 -10.07
C ILE A 291 13.07 4.87 -8.54
N ILE A 292 13.48 6.00 -7.98
CA ILE A 292 13.62 6.22 -6.54
C ILE A 292 13.08 7.59 -6.09
N ALA A 293 12.30 8.26 -6.93
CA ALA A 293 11.68 9.55 -6.69
C ALA A 293 10.28 9.57 -7.33
N ASP A 294 9.58 10.70 -7.30
CA ASP A 294 8.25 10.88 -7.86
C ASP A 294 8.25 11.65 -9.19
N PRO A 295 8.70 11.04 -10.27
CA PRO A 295 8.59 11.64 -11.58
C PRO A 295 7.19 11.45 -12.15
N GLY A 296 6.80 12.31 -13.07
CA GLY A 296 5.56 12.13 -13.81
C GLY A 296 5.55 10.91 -14.73
N PRO A 297 4.43 10.24 -14.88
CA PRO A 297 4.29 9.15 -15.83
C PRO A 297 4.25 9.65 -17.28
N PHE A 298 4.73 8.82 -18.19
CA PHE A 298 4.60 9.00 -19.62
C PHE A 298 3.86 7.78 -20.21
N PRO A 299 2.92 7.94 -21.09
CA PRO A 299 2.37 9.15 -21.70
C PRO A 299 1.23 9.80 -20.91
N GLY A 300 1.13 9.52 -19.63
CA GLY A 300 0.01 9.92 -18.80
C GLY A 300 -0.31 11.42 -18.80
N SER A 301 0.71 12.25 -18.83
CA SER A 301 0.54 13.69 -18.91
C SER A 301 -0.11 14.18 -20.23
N ASN A 302 -0.15 13.34 -21.24
CA ASN A 302 -0.74 13.65 -22.55
C ASN A 302 -2.12 13.05 -22.75
N LEU A 303 -2.62 12.35 -21.77
CA LEU A 303 -3.82 11.55 -21.93
C LEU A 303 -5.02 12.36 -22.19
N ASP A 304 -4.97 13.63 -22.08
CA ASP A 304 -6.06 14.31 -22.62
C ASP A 304 -5.90 15.75 -22.93
N THR A 305 -5.87 15.98 -24.11
CA THR A 305 -6.21 17.28 -24.60
C THR A 305 -7.72 17.47 -24.83
N ASN A 306 -8.57 16.43 -24.83
CA ASN A 306 -9.84 16.69 -25.52
C ASN A 306 -11.11 15.96 -25.13
N ALA A 307 -11.12 14.86 -24.43
CA ALA A 307 -12.36 14.12 -24.35
C ALA A 307 -12.84 13.79 -22.94
N VAL A 308 -11.94 13.43 -22.14
CA VAL A 308 -12.18 13.21 -20.74
C VAL A 308 -10.99 13.88 -20.15
N LYS A 309 -11.19 14.95 -19.50
CA LYS A 309 -10.01 15.52 -18.88
C LYS A 309 -9.52 14.48 -17.93
N PRO A 310 -8.36 13.92 -18.20
CA PRO A 310 -7.75 13.22 -17.14
C PRO A 310 -7.48 14.21 -16.09
N PRO A 311 -7.39 13.62 -15.09
CA PRO A 311 -6.87 14.08 -13.92
C PRO A 311 -5.59 14.77 -14.19
N TYR A 312 -5.50 15.93 -13.65
CA TYR A 312 -4.29 16.71 -13.68
C TYR A 312 -3.51 16.40 -12.42
N ASN A 313 -2.28 16.11 -12.63
CA ASN A 313 -1.35 16.11 -11.54
C ASN A 313 -1.06 17.54 -11.12
N PHE A 314 -1.38 17.86 -9.89
CA PHE A 314 -1.08 19.15 -9.30
C PHE A 314 0.34 19.25 -8.80
N ASP A 315 0.97 18.13 -8.54
CA ASP A 315 2.31 18.06 -7.99
C ASP A 315 3.39 18.13 -9.05
N GLU A 316 3.03 17.92 -10.32
CA GLU A 316 4.02 17.86 -11.37
C GLU A 316 4.18 19.17 -12.11
N SER A 317 5.40 19.64 -12.09
CA SER A 317 5.82 20.74 -12.97
C SER A 317 5.76 20.26 -14.42
N PRO A 318 5.21 21.05 -15.35
CA PRO A 318 5.29 20.76 -16.77
C PRO A 318 6.73 20.68 -17.31
N THR A 319 7.70 20.97 -16.47
CA THR A 319 9.14 20.81 -16.75
C THR A 319 9.71 19.51 -16.22
N ASN A 320 8.95 18.75 -15.44
CA ASN A 320 9.39 17.43 -14.99
C ASN A 320 9.32 16.46 -16.15
N PRO A 321 10.39 15.72 -16.37
CA PRO A 321 10.39 14.69 -17.40
C PRO A 321 9.45 13.56 -17.04
N SER A 322 8.78 13.01 -18.03
CA SER A 322 7.88 11.87 -17.88
C SER A 322 8.59 10.56 -18.16
N LEU A 323 8.11 9.48 -17.55
CA LEU A 323 8.68 8.15 -17.71
C LEU A 323 7.79 7.26 -18.56
N ASN A 324 8.42 6.45 -19.38
CA ASN A 324 7.79 5.33 -20.07
C ASN A 324 8.55 4.06 -19.70
N LEU A 325 7.95 3.20 -18.89
CA LEU A 325 8.53 1.94 -18.46
C LEU A 325 8.18 0.84 -19.47
N THR A 326 9.16 0.00 -19.77
CA THR A 326 9.10 -0.97 -20.85
C THR A 326 9.33 -2.42 -20.40
N PHE A 327 9.50 -2.67 -19.12
CA PHE A 327 9.59 -4.00 -18.52
C PHE A 327 8.20 -4.58 -18.18
N ALA A 328 8.15 -5.84 -17.77
CA ALA A 328 6.90 -6.54 -17.53
C ALA A 328 6.17 -6.03 -16.28
N SER A 329 4.84 -5.97 -16.39
CA SER A 329 3.93 -5.69 -15.27
C SER A 329 2.85 -6.76 -15.20
N GLU A 330 2.21 -6.88 -14.04
CA GLU A 330 1.09 -7.79 -13.84
C GLU A 330 -0.10 -7.46 -14.77
N PRO A 331 -0.48 -6.18 -15.01
CA PRO A 331 -1.46 -5.84 -16.04
C PRO A 331 -1.12 -6.33 -17.45
N LEU A 332 0.16 -6.36 -17.84
CA LEU A 332 0.59 -6.97 -19.08
C LEU A 332 0.34 -8.49 -19.06
N SER A 333 0.66 -9.13 -17.94
CA SER A 333 0.44 -10.57 -17.70
C SER A 333 -1.04 -10.95 -17.75
N PHE A 334 -1.93 -10.08 -17.24
CA PHE A 334 -3.39 -10.26 -17.26
C PHE A 334 -3.99 -10.29 -18.66
N MET A 335 -3.34 -9.67 -19.65
CA MET A 335 -3.81 -9.74 -21.03
C MET A 335 -3.82 -11.20 -21.56
N GLY A 336 -2.94 -12.05 -21.03
CA GLY A 336 -2.92 -13.49 -21.30
C GLY A 336 -3.03 -13.84 -22.77
N SER A 337 -3.93 -14.76 -23.11
CA SER A 337 -4.19 -15.17 -24.52
C SER A 337 -4.65 -14.03 -25.43
N ASP A 338 -5.16 -12.93 -24.88
CA ASP A 338 -5.69 -11.80 -25.64
C ASP A 338 -4.64 -10.72 -25.93
N ILE A 339 -3.45 -10.83 -25.33
CA ILE A 339 -2.36 -9.85 -25.42
C ILE A 339 -2.06 -9.43 -26.86
N GLY A 340 -2.00 -10.39 -27.79
CA GLY A 340 -1.72 -10.13 -29.21
C GLY A 340 -2.79 -9.29 -29.93
N THR A 341 -3.99 -9.19 -29.36
CA THR A 341 -5.07 -8.32 -29.88
C THR A 341 -4.99 -6.95 -29.21
N ILE A 342 -4.76 -6.91 -27.90
CA ILE A 342 -4.75 -5.68 -27.09
C ILE A 342 -3.57 -4.78 -27.50
N ILE A 343 -2.36 -5.34 -27.57
CA ILE A 343 -1.15 -4.58 -27.93
C ILE A 343 -1.15 -4.01 -29.35
N LYS A 344 -1.98 -4.53 -30.27
CA LYS A 344 -2.15 -3.95 -31.61
C LYS A 344 -2.83 -2.59 -31.59
N SER A 345 -3.49 -2.26 -30.52
CA SER A 345 -4.15 -0.97 -30.34
C SER A 345 -3.22 0.09 -29.76
N ASP A 346 -2.03 -0.30 -29.34
CA ASP A 346 -0.99 0.58 -28.85
C ASP A 346 -0.50 1.48 -30.01
N PRO A 347 -0.50 2.81 -29.85
CA PRO A 347 -0.07 3.73 -30.89
C PRO A 347 1.45 3.77 -31.10
N ASN A 348 2.24 3.39 -30.08
CA ASN A 348 3.70 3.46 -30.06
C ASN A 348 4.39 2.12 -29.72
N PRO A 349 3.95 0.97 -30.27
CA PRO A 349 4.34 -0.35 -29.79
C PRO A 349 5.85 -0.62 -29.87
N ARG A 350 6.57 0.13 -30.69
CA ARG A 350 8.02 -0.02 -30.80
C ARG A 350 8.76 0.54 -29.56
N ALA A 351 8.26 1.63 -29.02
CA ALA A 351 8.85 2.25 -27.83
C ALA A 351 8.35 1.53 -26.57
N ASP A 352 7.05 1.29 -26.49
CA ASP A 352 6.38 0.83 -25.29
C ASP A 352 6.66 -0.65 -24.98
N LEU A 353 6.94 -1.45 -26.00
CA LEU A 353 7.19 -2.90 -25.89
C LEU A 353 8.68 -3.27 -26.04
N LEU A 354 9.59 -2.34 -25.82
CA LEU A 354 11.02 -2.53 -26.10
C LEU A 354 11.60 -3.74 -25.37
N ASP A 355 11.28 -3.90 -24.10
CA ASP A 355 11.92 -4.86 -23.20
C ASP A 355 11.02 -6.06 -22.84
N VAL A 356 9.84 -6.17 -23.48
CA VAL A 356 8.85 -7.23 -23.17
C VAL A 356 8.49 -8.08 -24.40
N ALA A 357 9.26 -8.00 -25.47
CA ALA A 357 8.90 -8.70 -26.71
C ALA A 357 8.85 -10.23 -26.57
N SER A 358 9.76 -10.82 -25.80
CA SER A 358 9.76 -12.26 -25.52
C SER A 358 8.75 -12.62 -24.44
N ASP A 359 8.53 -11.73 -23.49
CA ASP A 359 7.54 -11.90 -22.43
C ASP A 359 6.13 -11.96 -23.00
N ILE A 360 5.79 -11.08 -23.94
CA ILE A 360 4.50 -11.11 -24.66
C ILE A 360 4.25 -12.47 -25.31
N GLN A 361 5.27 -13.06 -25.91
CA GLN A 361 5.14 -14.39 -26.53
C GLN A 361 4.90 -15.48 -25.48
N ALA A 362 5.60 -15.41 -24.35
CA ALA A 362 5.44 -16.37 -23.25
C ALA A 362 4.05 -16.23 -22.60
N ILE A 363 3.60 -15.00 -22.35
CA ILE A 363 2.28 -14.69 -21.78
C ILE A 363 1.18 -15.20 -22.72
N ALA A 364 1.23 -14.89 -23.99
CA ALA A 364 0.24 -15.30 -24.99
C ALA A 364 -0.03 -16.81 -25.04
N VAL A 365 1.00 -17.61 -24.73
CA VAL A 365 0.92 -19.08 -24.80
C VAL A 365 0.50 -19.70 -23.47
N ASN A 366 0.91 -19.12 -22.35
CA ASN A 366 0.84 -19.80 -21.06
C ASN A 366 -0.15 -19.16 -20.07
N ASN A 367 -0.43 -17.86 -20.18
CA ASN A 367 -1.31 -17.20 -19.25
C ASN A 367 -2.75 -17.19 -19.74
N PRO A 368 -3.74 -17.48 -18.87
CA PRO A 368 -5.13 -17.14 -19.14
C PRO A 368 -5.29 -15.60 -19.14
N ALA A 369 -6.30 -15.09 -19.82
CA ALA A 369 -6.71 -13.71 -19.67
C ALA A 369 -7.41 -13.52 -18.32
N VAL A 370 -7.04 -12.48 -17.58
CA VAL A 370 -7.62 -12.13 -16.27
C VAL A 370 -8.21 -10.73 -16.37
N ASN A 371 -9.44 -10.56 -15.90
CA ASN A 371 -10.02 -9.20 -15.82
C ASN A 371 -9.30 -8.42 -14.73
N TRP A 372 -9.11 -7.12 -14.97
CA TRP A 372 -8.48 -6.25 -13.99
C TRP A 372 -8.96 -4.82 -14.13
N GLY A 373 -8.77 -4.02 -13.09
CA GLY A 373 -9.02 -2.59 -13.11
C GLY A 373 -8.18 -1.88 -12.06
N TRP A 374 -7.77 -0.65 -12.37
CA TRP A 374 -7.19 0.30 -11.46
C TRP A 374 -8.17 1.43 -11.24
N PHE A 375 -8.60 1.62 -10.01
CA PHE A 375 -9.57 2.61 -9.61
C PHE A 375 -8.91 3.58 -8.63
N GLN A 376 -8.89 4.87 -8.98
CA GLN A 376 -8.22 5.87 -8.16
C GLN A 376 -9.08 7.13 -8.04
N GLN A 377 -9.11 7.69 -6.84
CA GLN A 377 -9.83 8.93 -6.54
C GLN A 377 -9.42 10.04 -7.51
N GLY A 378 -10.41 10.73 -8.09
CA GLY A 378 -10.21 11.87 -8.96
C GLY A 378 -9.80 11.52 -10.40
N PHE A 379 -9.67 10.23 -10.77
CA PHE A 379 -9.22 9.85 -12.12
C PHE A 379 -10.17 10.31 -13.22
N ASN A 380 -11.45 10.38 -12.99
CA ASN A 380 -12.43 10.81 -13.99
C ASN A 380 -13.60 11.60 -13.41
N ASN A 381 -14.53 12.01 -14.28
CA ASN A 381 -15.67 12.84 -13.93
C ASN A 381 -16.70 12.20 -12.97
N ASN A 382 -16.61 10.90 -12.73
CA ASN A 382 -17.51 10.21 -11.82
C ASN A 382 -17.11 10.44 -10.36
N ASP A 383 -15.83 10.75 -10.14
CA ASP A 383 -15.35 11.25 -8.85
C ASP A 383 -15.75 12.74 -8.76
N ALA A 384 -16.92 12.99 -8.22
CA ALA A 384 -17.42 14.36 -8.08
C ALA A 384 -16.50 15.12 -7.11
N PRO A 385 -16.11 16.36 -7.46
CA PRO A 385 -15.48 17.22 -6.48
C PRO A 385 -16.41 17.41 -5.28
N ASP A 386 -15.85 17.45 -4.08
CA ASP A 386 -16.61 17.76 -2.87
C ASP A 386 -17.43 19.05 -3.13
N PRO A 387 -18.76 19.00 -3.01
CA PRO A 387 -19.59 20.18 -3.23
C PRO A 387 -19.29 21.32 -2.24
N PHE A 388 -18.51 21.04 -1.19
CA PHE A 388 -18.11 22.03 -0.19
C PHE A 388 -16.72 22.61 -0.43
N GLU A 389 -15.94 22.04 -1.36
CA GLU A 389 -14.66 22.59 -1.73
C GLU A 389 -14.81 23.84 -2.59
N PRO A 390 -14.19 24.96 -2.22
CA PRO A 390 -14.09 26.10 -3.13
C PRO A 390 -13.26 25.66 -4.33
N GLN A 391 -13.89 25.64 -5.48
CA GLN A 391 -13.23 25.31 -6.75
C GLN A 391 -11.90 26.05 -6.86
N GLY A 392 -10.80 25.32 -6.82
CA GLY A 392 -9.49 25.92 -7.06
C GLY A 392 -8.52 26.03 -5.87
N THR A 393 -8.82 25.42 -4.74
CA THR A 393 -7.91 25.38 -3.58
C THR A 393 -7.27 24.01 -3.35
N GLY A 394 -6.95 23.31 -4.39
CA GLY A 394 -6.12 22.10 -4.26
C GLY A 394 -4.81 22.45 -3.55
N THR A 395 -4.55 21.79 -2.47
CA THR A 395 -3.41 22.03 -1.59
C THR A 395 -2.12 21.33 -2.01
N GLY A 396 -2.16 20.63 -3.12
CA GLY A 396 -0.95 20.15 -3.77
C GLY A 396 0.02 21.32 -3.94
N GLY A 397 1.23 21.17 -3.46
CA GLY A 397 2.18 22.27 -3.28
C GLY A 397 2.24 23.24 -4.45
N ALA A 398 2.05 24.51 -4.20
CA ALA A 398 2.33 25.69 -5.04
C ALA A 398 1.71 25.79 -6.45
N GLY A 399 0.76 24.93 -6.85
CA GLY A 399 0.05 25.04 -8.12
C GLY A 399 -1.28 25.77 -7.98
N THR A 400 -1.56 26.75 -8.82
CA THR A 400 -2.91 27.30 -8.97
C THR A 400 -3.79 26.26 -9.65
N VAL A 401 -4.70 25.65 -8.89
CA VAL A 401 -5.71 24.75 -9.43
C VAL A 401 -6.63 25.56 -10.34
N THR A 402 -6.80 25.11 -11.57
CA THR A 402 -7.80 25.72 -12.45
C THR A 402 -9.19 25.15 -12.12
N PRO A 403 -10.27 25.93 -12.27
CA PRO A 403 -11.64 25.46 -11.96
C PRO A 403 -12.12 24.24 -12.74
N SER A 404 -11.31 23.70 -13.62
CA SER A 404 -11.62 22.55 -14.46
C SER A 404 -10.81 21.30 -14.11
N SER A 405 -10.01 21.35 -13.05
CA SER A 405 -9.24 20.20 -12.59
C SER A 405 -10.06 19.39 -11.58
N TYR A 406 -9.98 18.06 -11.67
CA TYR A 406 -10.52 17.18 -10.64
C TYR A 406 -9.57 17.26 -9.45
N THR A 407 -10.13 17.74 -8.35
CA THR A 407 -9.37 17.80 -7.10
C THR A 407 -9.10 16.39 -6.61
N GLY A 408 -7.94 16.19 -6.02
CA GLY A 408 -7.60 14.96 -5.32
C GLY A 408 -6.96 13.85 -6.15
N TYR A 409 -6.89 13.95 -7.47
CA TYR A 409 -6.15 12.95 -8.22
C TYR A 409 -4.64 13.20 -8.16
N VAL A 410 -3.89 12.17 -7.82
CA VAL A 410 -2.44 12.20 -7.78
C VAL A 410 -1.88 11.29 -8.87
N LEU A 411 -1.33 11.90 -9.90
CA LEU A 411 -0.93 11.19 -11.12
C LEU A 411 0.19 10.17 -10.87
N HIS A 412 1.18 10.55 -10.07
CA HIS A 412 2.32 9.70 -9.77
C HIS A 412 1.98 8.50 -8.86
N HIS A 413 0.78 8.45 -8.31
CA HIS A 413 0.26 7.29 -7.59
C HIS A 413 -0.38 6.23 -8.50
N ASN A 414 -0.49 6.49 -9.81
CA ASN A 414 -1.10 5.55 -10.75
C ASN A 414 -0.03 4.71 -11.45
N GLY A 415 0.33 3.58 -10.85
CA GLY A 415 1.35 2.69 -11.38
C GLY A 415 1.17 2.30 -12.86
N PRO A 416 -0.02 1.88 -13.31
CA PRO A 416 -0.28 1.58 -14.72
C PRO A 416 0.06 2.71 -15.70
N GLN A 417 -0.04 3.97 -15.28
CA GLN A 417 0.26 5.12 -16.17
C GLN A 417 1.74 5.29 -16.50
N TYR A 418 2.64 4.57 -15.83
CA TYR A 418 4.06 4.58 -16.15
C TYR A 418 4.44 3.68 -17.32
N PHE A 419 3.54 2.81 -17.75
CA PHE A 419 3.78 1.86 -18.83
C PHE A 419 3.01 2.30 -20.07
N GLY A 420 3.72 2.69 -21.14
CA GLY A 420 3.10 3.16 -22.39
C GLY A 420 2.11 2.15 -22.95
N TYR A 421 2.45 0.86 -22.94
CA TYR A 421 1.57 -0.22 -23.44
C TYR A 421 0.25 -0.35 -22.64
N LEU A 422 0.12 0.32 -21.47
CA LEU A 422 -1.12 0.44 -20.72
C LEU A 422 -1.74 1.83 -20.91
N ALA A 423 -0.95 2.87 -20.67
CA ALA A 423 -1.42 4.23 -20.49
C ALA A 423 -1.87 4.92 -21.79
N ASP A 424 -1.20 4.68 -22.90
CA ASP A 424 -1.63 5.25 -24.19
C ASP A 424 -2.37 4.24 -25.08
N ASN A 425 -2.51 3.00 -24.63
CA ASN A 425 -3.31 2.00 -25.29
C ASN A 425 -4.81 2.27 -25.07
N PRO A 426 -5.57 2.66 -26.11
CA PRO A 426 -6.95 3.11 -25.93
C PRO A 426 -7.91 2.00 -25.47
N VAL A 427 -7.54 0.73 -25.63
CA VAL A 427 -8.33 -0.39 -25.11
C VAL A 427 -8.17 -0.49 -23.61
N VAL A 428 -6.93 -0.44 -23.12
CA VAL A 428 -6.59 -0.52 -21.71
C VAL A 428 -7.08 0.73 -20.97
N LEU A 429 -6.74 1.90 -21.48
CA LEU A 429 -7.12 3.17 -20.88
C LEU A 429 -8.64 3.25 -20.64
N LYS A 430 -9.43 2.84 -21.61
CA LYS A 430 -10.89 2.90 -21.51
C LYS A 430 -11.47 1.77 -20.66
N GLY A 431 -10.84 0.61 -20.67
CA GLY A 431 -11.39 -0.61 -20.10
C GLY A 431 -10.94 -0.92 -18.68
N ASN A 432 -9.82 -0.34 -18.25
CA ASN A 432 -9.14 -0.78 -17.04
C ASN A 432 -8.72 0.34 -16.10
N LEU A 433 -8.71 1.63 -16.54
CA LEU A 433 -8.37 2.75 -15.68
C LEU A 433 -9.63 3.58 -15.37
N HIS A 434 -9.93 3.77 -14.09
CA HIS A 434 -11.22 4.26 -13.63
C HIS A 434 -11.08 5.17 -12.40
N GLY A 435 -12.11 5.93 -12.09
CA GLY A 435 -12.24 6.66 -10.83
C GLY A 435 -12.66 5.77 -9.67
N ALA A 436 -12.40 6.20 -8.44
CA ALA A 436 -12.79 5.45 -7.25
C ALA A 436 -14.31 5.26 -7.12
N GLN A 437 -15.10 6.24 -7.58
CA GLN A 437 -16.56 6.11 -7.61
C GLN A 437 -17.01 5.00 -8.57
N ASP A 438 -16.30 4.78 -9.68
CA ASP A 438 -16.61 3.68 -10.60
C ASP A 438 -16.48 2.32 -9.91
N PHE A 439 -15.52 2.17 -8.97
CA PHE A 439 -15.40 0.96 -8.17
C PHE A 439 -16.65 0.76 -7.29
N THR A 440 -17.03 1.79 -6.55
CA THR A 440 -18.23 1.76 -5.71
C THR A 440 -19.47 1.39 -6.56
N ASP A 441 -19.66 2.07 -7.69
CA ASP A 441 -20.77 1.82 -8.61
C ASP A 441 -20.74 0.38 -9.16
N ALA A 442 -19.57 -0.13 -9.51
CA ALA A 442 -19.43 -1.50 -10.02
C ALA A 442 -19.75 -2.56 -8.98
N VAL A 443 -19.37 -2.35 -7.73
CA VAL A 443 -19.65 -3.27 -6.61
C VAL A 443 -21.13 -3.22 -6.24
N GLU A 444 -21.69 -2.03 -6.04
CA GLU A 444 -23.11 -1.84 -5.65
C GLU A 444 -24.07 -2.33 -6.74
N ASN A 445 -23.79 -2.02 -8.01
CA ASN A 445 -24.60 -2.41 -9.16
C ASN A 445 -24.31 -3.84 -9.64
N LYS A 446 -23.30 -4.52 -9.07
CA LYS A 446 -22.94 -5.93 -9.39
C LYS A 446 -22.53 -6.09 -10.86
N THR A 447 -21.73 -5.14 -11.36
CA THR A 447 -21.30 -5.10 -12.75
C THR A 447 -19.86 -5.57 -12.96
N LEU A 448 -19.14 -5.95 -11.89
CA LEU A 448 -17.82 -6.57 -12.05
C LEU A 448 -17.93 -7.86 -12.86
N PRO A 449 -16.91 -8.21 -13.65
CA PRO A 449 -16.91 -9.40 -14.50
C PRO A 449 -17.25 -10.67 -13.72
N ALA A 450 -18.19 -11.47 -14.21
CA ALA A 450 -18.63 -12.69 -13.55
C ALA A 450 -17.53 -13.75 -13.39
N GLY A 451 -16.48 -13.69 -14.19
CA GLY A 451 -15.30 -14.55 -14.10
C GLY A 451 -14.35 -14.19 -12.97
N GLY A 452 -14.62 -13.10 -12.25
CA GLY A 452 -13.67 -12.56 -11.28
C GLY A 452 -12.58 -11.72 -11.92
N GLY A 453 -11.54 -11.41 -11.16
CA GLY A 453 -10.39 -10.62 -11.59
C GLY A 453 -9.67 -9.95 -10.44
N VAL A 454 -8.76 -9.05 -10.77
CA VAL A 454 -7.95 -8.27 -9.82
C VAL A 454 -8.31 -6.79 -9.94
N PHE A 455 -8.71 -6.18 -8.83
CA PHE A 455 -9.19 -4.80 -8.80
C PHE A 455 -8.43 -4.02 -7.74
N TYR A 456 -7.64 -3.05 -8.19
CA TYR A 456 -6.89 -2.14 -7.33
C TYR A 456 -7.74 -0.91 -7.04
N LEU A 457 -7.80 -0.50 -5.79
CA LEU A 457 -8.49 0.70 -5.34
C LEU A 457 -7.52 1.58 -4.57
N ARG A 458 -7.43 2.85 -4.97
CA ARG A 458 -6.58 3.85 -4.34
C ARG A 458 -7.35 5.13 -4.06
N GLY A 459 -7.07 5.75 -2.93
CA GLY A 459 -7.55 7.08 -2.57
C GLY A 459 -6.87 8.20 -3.36
N GLY A 460 -6.98 9.41 -2.84
CA GLY A 460 -6.34 10.63 -3.34
C GLY A 460 -6.51 11.77 -2.35
N TYR A 461 -6.16 13.00 -2.76
CA TYR A 461 -6.15 14.18 -1.89
C TYR A 461 -7.53 14.85 -1.73
N ASP A 462 -8.61 14.13 -2.00
CA ASP A 462 -10.00 14.51 -1.80
C ASP A 462 -10.83 13.28 -1.43
N ASN A 463 -12.09 13.44 -1.03
CA ASN A 463 -12.95 12.32 -0.72
C ASN A 463 -14.38 12.48 -1.25
N ASN A 464 -14.92 11.43 -1.87
CA ASN A 464 -16.28 11.37 -2.39
C ASN A 464 -17.36 11.27 -1.30
N GLN A 465 -16.96 11.06 -0.04
CA GLN A 465 -17.89 10.93 1.09
C GLN A 465 -18.27 12.29 1.71
N GLY A 466 -17.55 13.37 1.34
CA GLY A 466 -17.74 14.71 1.90
C GLY A 466 -17.38 14.79 3.39
N LEU A 467 -16.47 13.93 3.84
CA LEU A 467 -15.99 13.93 5.22
C LEU A 467 -15.01 15.06 5.45
N LYS A 468 -14.94 15.55 6.67
CA LYS A 468 -14.03 16.61 7.09
C LYS A 468 -13.27 16.17 8.34
N PRO A 469 -12.01 16.60 8.49
CA PRO A 469 -11.27 16.38 9.71
C PRO A 469 -12.02 16.84 10.96
N VAL A 470 -11.74 16.21 12.08
CA VAL A 470 -12.35 16.56 13.37
C VAL A 470 -11.82 17.88 13.91
N ASP A 471 -10.59 18.24 13.57
CA ASP A 471 -10.05 19.56 13.88
C ASP A 471 -10.93 20.66 13.25
N PRO A 472 -11.57 21.53 14.04
CA PRO A 472 -12.48 22.56 13.52
C PRO A 472 -11.76 23.72 12.84
N THR A 473 -10.44 23.70 12.77
CA THR A 473 -9.64 24.74 12.13
C THR A 473 -9.89 24.72 10.63
N LEU A 474 -10.38 25.82 10.06
CA LEU A 474 -10.78 25.89 8.66
C LEU A 474 -9.65 25.43 7.71
N ALA A 475 -8.41 25.86 7.95
CA ALA A 475 -7.28 25.46 7.12
C ALA A 475 -7.04 23.92 7.13
N ILE A 476 -7.33 23.25 8.23
CA ILE A 476 -7.22 21.80 8.33
C ILE A 476 -8.39 21.14 7.59
N GLN A 477 -9.60 21.62 7.82
CA GLN A 477 -10.79 21.10 7.14
C GLN A 477 -10.78 21.33 5.62
N GLU A 478 -9.89 22.15 5.11
CA GLU A 478 -9.69 22.39 3.68
C GLU A 478 -8.46 21.68 3.11
N SER A 479 -7.51 21.24 3.97
CA SER A 479 -6.22 20.71 3.53
C SER A 479 -6.04 19.23 3.78
N PHE A 480 -6.73 18.66 4.79
CA PHE A 480 -6.59 17.26 5.18
C PHE A 480 -7.85 16.46 4.83
N ILE A 481 -8.35 16.66 3.62
CA ILE A 481 -9.59 16.02 3.15
C ILE A 481 -9.35 14.78 2.29
N GLY A 482 -8.11 14.42 2.05
CA GLY A 482 -7.75 13.23 1.30
C GLY A 482 -8.25 11.94 1.95
N ASN A 483 -8.37 10.91 1.16
CA ASN A 483 -8.78 9.58 1.57
C ASN A 483 -7.78 8.48 1.19
N ASP A 484 -6.55 8.86 0.85
CA ASP A 484 -5.45 7.93 0.55
C ASP A 484 -4.52 7.66 1.75
N ASP A 485 -4.64 8.43 2.81
CA ASP A 485 -3.83 8.35 4.03
C ASP A 485 -2.48 9.10 4.00
N HIS A 486 -2.19 9.84 2.92
CA HIS A 486 -0.93 10.59 2.84
C HIS A 486 -0.89 11.72 3.89
N PRO A 487 0.07 11.69 4.83
CA PRO A 487 0.28 12.79 5.76
C PRO A 487 0.42 14.14 5.05
N ALA A 488 -0.08 15.20 5.64
CA ALA A 488 -0.20 16.55 5.07
C ALA A 488 -1.36 16.77 4.07
N TYR A 489 -1.99 15.73 3.54
CA TYR A 489 -3.07 15.86 2.57
C TYR A 489 -4.34 15.10 3.00
N SER A 490 -4.19 14.09 3.84
CA SER A 490 -5.28 13.24 4.31
C SER A 490 -5.40 13.26 5.83
N ASP A 491 -6.62 13.11 6.32
CA ASP A 491 -6.90 12.74 7.69
C ASP A 491 -7.02 11.21 7.74
N GLN A 492 -6.24 10.56 8.60
CA GLN A 492 -6.20 9.10 8.72
C GLN A 492 -7.57 8.46 8.98
N GLN A 493 -8.48 9.20 9.64
CA GLN A 493 -9.83 8.72 9.91
C GLN A 493 -10.74 8.81 8.68
N ILE A 494 -10.51 9.79 7.81
CA ILE A 494 -11.18 9.86 6.50
C ILE A 494 -10.71 8.72 5.62
N SER A 495 -9.42 8.43 5.65
CA SER A 495 -8.81 7.36 4.86
C SER A 495 -9.29 5.99 5.32
N GLU A 496 -9.31 5.70 6.63
CA GLU A 496 -9.86 4.44 7.12
C GLU A 496 -11.39 4.33 6.88
N ALA A 497 -12.11 5.46 6.80
CA ALA A 497 -13.52 5.45 6.39
C ALA A 497 -13.70 5.03 4.95
N PHE A 498 -12.83 5.49 4.06
CA PHE A 498 -12.81 5.05 2.67
C PHE A 498 -12.55 3.54 2.56
N VAL A 499 -11.53 3.04 3.26
CA VAL A 499 -11.22 1.60 3.34
C VAL A 499 -12.42 0.81 3.91
N ALA A 500 -12.99 1.27 5.02
CA ALA A 500 -14.11 0.59 5.67
C ALA A 500 -15.36 0.57 4.78
N LYS A 501 -15.61 1.66 4.02
CA LYS A 501 -16.70 1.68 3.03
C LYS A 501 -16.47 0.66 1.93
N ALA A 502 -15.29 0.63 1.32
CA ALA A 502 -14.97 -0.29 0.25
C ALA A 502 -15.13 -1.76 0.71
N VAL A 503 -14.59 -2.11 1.89
CA VAL A 503 -14.74 -3.44 2.49
C VAL A 503 -16.21 -3.76 2.77
N ALA A 504 -16.98 -2.81 3.31
CA ALA A 504 -18.40 -3.01 3.62
C ALA A 504 -19.23 -3.22 2.35
N ASP A 505 -18.97 -2.47 1.28
CA ASP A 505 -19.66 -2.60 -0.01
C ASP A 505 -19.39 -3.98 -0.64
N ILE A 506 -18.12 -4.43 -0.65
CA ILE A 506 -17.76 -5.78 -1.10
C ILE A 506 -18.48 -6.83 -0.24
N ALA A 507 -18.46 -6.68 1.08
CA ALA A 507 -19.08 -7.62 2.01
C ALA A 507 -20.61 -7.68 1.87
N ALA A 508 -21.25 -6.58 1.51
CA ALA A 508 -22.68 -6.49 1.25
C ALA A 508 -23.09 -7.03 -0.14
N SER A 509 -22.12 -7.26 -1.01
CA SER A 509 -22.31 -7.70 -2.39
C SER A 509 -22.25 -9.25 -2.52
N PRO A 510 -22.68 -9.81 -3.66
CA PRO A 510 -22.49 -11.25 -3.94
C PRO A 510 -21.02 -11.65 -4.09
N TYR A 511 -20.11 -10.68 -4.30
CA TYR A 511 -18.68 -10.93 -4.45
C TYR A 511 -18.02 -11.43 -3.16
N TRP A 512 -18.55 -11.08 -1.99
CA TRP A 512 -18.00 -11.49 -0.70
C TRP A 512 -17.64 -12.96 -0.64
N SER A 513 -18.57 -13.83 -1.06
CA SER A 513 -18.38 -15.28 -0.97
C SER A 513 -17.29 -15.85 -1.87
N GLU A 514 -16.69 -15.03 -2.74
CA GLU A 514 -15.67 -15.43 -3.71
C GLU A 514 -14.47 -14.46 -3.69
N SER A 515 -14.27 -13.70 -2.59
CA SER A 515 -13.28 -12.62 -2.54
C SER A 515 -12.14 -12.86 -1.56
N ALA A 516 -11.01 -12.28 -1.90
CA ALA A 516 -9.93 -11.90 -1.01
C ALA A 516 -9.69 -10.38 -1.14
N ILE A 517 -9.66 -9.67 -0.03
CA ILE A 517 -9.38 -8.24 0.03
C ILE A 517 -8.02 -8.11 0.73
N ILE A 518 -7.09 -7.42 0.10
CA ILE A 518 -5.77 -7.10 0.63
C ILE A 518 -5.74 -5.60 0.84
N ILE A 519 -5.53 -5.15 2.07
CA ILE A 519 -5.28 -3.76 2.40
C ILE A 519 -3.79 -3.65 2.64
N THR A 520 -3.11 -2.74 1.96
CA THR A 520 -1.70 -2.44 2.18
C THR A 520 -1.38 -1.00 1.76
N TYR A 521 -0.18 -0.57 2.06
CA TYR A 521 0.32 0.78 1.85
C TYR A 521 1.44 0.75 0.82
N ASP A 522 1.76 1.88 0.23
CA ASP A 522 2.87 1.97 -0.72
C ASP A 522 4.22 2.09 0.01
N GLU A 523 4.32 3.00 0.99
CA GLU A 523 5.54 3.23 1.74
C GLU A 523 5.23 3.85 3.12
N THR A 524 6.24 4.21 3.90
CA THR A 524 6.12 4.53 5.33
C THR A 524 6.00 6.01 5.65
N ASP A 525 6.00 6.93 4.68
CA ASP A 525 6.22 8.38 4.86
C ASP A 525 7.56 8.72 5.58
N GLY A 526 8.44 7.74 5.75
CA GLY A 526 9.62 7.89 6.59
C GLY A 526 9.38 7.68 8.08
N PHE A 527 8.14 7.40 8.52
CA PHE A 527 7.85 7.09 9.92
C PHE A 527 8.63 5.89 10.43
N TYR A 528 9.01 5.98 11.69
CA TYR A 528 9.83 4.99 12.36
C TYR A 528 9.25 3.57 12.26
N ASP A 529 10.12 2.63 11.91
CA ASP A 529 9.89 1.20 12.05
C ASP A 529 11.13 0.51 12.62
N HIS A 530 10.93 -0.41 13.56
CA HIS A 530 12.03 -1.03 14.29
C HIS A 530 12.55 -2.31 13.63
N VAL A 531 11.94 -2.79 12.55
CA VAL A 531 12.33 -4.04 11.90
C VAL A 531 13.18 -3.79 10.66
N GLN A 532 14.33 -4.44 10.65
CA GLN A 532 15.26 -4.38 9.55
C GLN A 532 14.68 -5.01 8.29
N PRO A 533 14.70 -4.31 7.14
CA PRO A 533 14.30 -4.91 5.87
C PRO A 533 15.35 -5.92 5.37
N MET A 534 14.93 -6.78 4.45
CA MET A 534 15.83 -7.69 3.75
C MET A 534 16.49 -6.96 2.58
N LEU A 535 17.81 -6.86 2.57
CA LEU A 535 18.51 -6.27 1.44
C LEU A 535 18.43 -7.19 0.21
N HIS A 536 17.74 -6.74 -0.83
CA HIS A 536 17.70 -7.42 -2.13
C HIS A 536 18.69 -6.83 -3.12
N SER A 537 18.68 -5.51 -3.28
CA SER A 537 19.52 -4.81 -4.26
C SER A 537 19.92 -3.42 -3.76
N THR A 538 20.91 -2.83 -4.42
CA THR A 538 21.33 -1.45 -4.18
C THR A 538 21.02 -0.56 -5.36
N ALA A 539 20.80 0.73 -5.08
CA ALA A 539 20.65 1.76 -6.09
C ALA A 539 21.99 2.06 -6.80
N ALA A 540 21.94 2.88 -7.83
CA ALA A 540 23.13 3.21 -8.62
C ALA A 540 24.20 3.99 -7.81
N ASP A 541 23.82 4.66 -6.75
CA ASP A 541 24.72 5.35 -5.81
C ASP A 541 25.28 4.44 -4.71
N GLY A 542 24.83 3.19 -4.65
CA GLY A 542 25.27 2.18 -3.68
C GLY A 542 24.45 2.14 -2.39
N SER A 543 23.43 2.99 -2.23
CA SER A 543 22.47 2.91 -1.12
C SER A 543 21.56 1.69 -1.26
N ILE A 544 20.86 1.31 -0.19
CA ILE A 544 19.84 0.26 -0.26
C ILE A 544 18.72 0.69 -1.21
N LEU A 545 18.31 -0.21 -2.13
CA LEU A 545 17.19 0.02 -3.03
C LEU A 545 15.96 -0.79 -2.65
N ALA A 546 16.14 -2.08 -2.34
CA ALA A 546 15.06 -3.01 -2.04
C ALA A 546 15.52 -4.03 -0.98
N ALA A 547 14.65 -4.45 -0.04
CA ALA A 547 13.37 -3.87 0.29
C ALA A 547 13.49 -2.74 1.33
N GLY A 548 12.38 -2.02 1.55
CA GLY A 548 12.31 -0.93 2.52
C GLY A 548 11.69 -1.32 3.87
N PRO A 549 11.36 -0.33 4.72
CA PRO A 549 10.73 -0.54 6.01
C PRO A 549 9.39 -1.28 5.93
N ARG A 550 8.85 -1.69 7.09
CA ARG A 550 7.55 -2.34 7.12
C ARG A 550 6.41 -1.34 6.95
N ILE A 551 5.39 -1.82 6.27
CA ILE A 551 4.11 -1.15 6.06
C ILE A 551 2.96 -2.04 6.54
N PRO A 552 1.78 -1.51 6.88
CA PRO A 552 0.64 -2.32 7.26
C PRO A 552 0.15 -3.22 6.12
N ALA A 553 -0.23 -4.48 6.45
CA ALA A 553 -0.94 -5.33 5.52
C ALA A 553 -1.98 -6.19 6.25
N ILE A 554 -3.20 -6.22 5.71
CA ILE A 554 -4.33 -6.97 6.26
C ILE A 554 -5.01 -7.76 5.14
N VAL A 555 -5.29 -9.04 5.38
CA VAL A 555 -6.08 -9.87 4.46
C VAL A 555 -7.45 -10.14 5.04
N ILE A 556 -8.49 -9.72 4.32
CA ILE A 556 -9.91 -9.89 4.66
C ILE A 556 -10.55 -10.83 3.64
N SER A 557 -11.16 -11.91 4.11
CA SER A 557 -11.83 -12.89 3.27
C SER A 557 -12.82 -13.70 4.10
N PRO A 558 -13.90 -14.22 3.52
CA PRO A 558 -14.71 -15.23 4.20
C PRO A 558 -13.92 -16.49 4.53
N TYR A 559 -12.76 -16.66 3.95
CA TYR A 559 -11.86 -17.80 4.10
C TYR A 559 -10.60 -17.50 4.91
N ALA A 560 -10.51 -16.33 5.50
CA ALA A 560 -9.32 -15.91 6.25
C ALA A 560 -9.10 -16.74 7.53
N ALA A 561 -7.86 -16.88 7.94
CA ALA A 561 -7.46 -17.44 9.24
C ALA A 561 -7.70 -16.39 10.35
N SER A 562 -8.97 -16.18 10.67
CA SER A 562 -9.49 -15.09 11.50
C SER A 562 -8.75 -14.90 12.82
N GLY A 563 -8.34 -13.68 13.12
CA GLY A 563 -7.71 -13.30 14.38
C GLY A 563 -6.28 -13.82 14.52
N THR A 564 -5.59 -14.04 13.42
CA THR A 564 -4.18 -14.46 13.40
C THR A 564 -3.27 -13.34 12.92
N ILE A 565 -2.02 -13.44 13.30
CA ILE A 565 -0.94 -12.57 12.83
C ILE A 565 0.02 -13.44 12.02
N SER A 566 0.33 -13.02 10.80
CA SER A 566 1.37 -13.63 9.97
C SER A 566 2.69 -12.98 10.30
N HIS A 567 3.71 -13.79 10.56
CA HIS A 567 5.09 -13.39 10.77
C HIS A 567 5.97 -13.77 9.56
N GLN A 568 5.34 -14.06 8.43
CA GLN A 568 6.06 -14.38 7.21
C GLN A 568 6.58 -13.11 6.57
N TYR A 569 7.90 -13.07 6.28
CA TYR A 569 8.47 -11.99 5.50
C TYR A 569 7.71 -11.83 4.17
N SER A 570 7.18 -10.68 3.96
CA SER A 570 6.32 -10.34 2.82
C SER A 570 6.61 -8.93 2.33
N GLU A 571 6.23 -8.64 1.09
CA GLU A 571 6.33 -7.32 0.48
C GLU A 571 5.31 -7.17 -0.66
N HIS A 572 5.30 -6.06 -1.41
CA HIS A 572 4.38 -5.91 -2.55
C HIS A 572 4.43 -7.10 -3.51
N SER A 573 5.63 -7.68 -3.72
CA SER A 573 5.79 -8.91 -4.52
C SER A 573 5.03 -10.12 -3.98
N SER A 574 4.67 -10.15 -2.70
CA SER A 574 3.82 -11.21 -2.13
C SER A 574 2.41 -11.17 -2.69
N VAL A 575 1.91 -9.96 -2.97
CA VAL A 575 0.60 -9.77 -3.62
C VAL A 575 0.63 -10.33 -5.04
N LEU A 576 1.71 -10.09 -5.79
CA LEU A 576 1.91 -10.64 -7.14
C LEU A 576 1.98 -12.17 -7.08
N LYS A 577 2.74 -12.74 -6.15
CA LYS A 577 2.81 -14.20 -5.96
C LYS A 577 1.43 -14.81 -5.72
N PHE A 578 0.68 -14.23 -4.80
CA PHE A 578 -0.69 -14.67 -4.51
C PHE A 578 -1.58 -14.63 -5.75
N ILE A 579 -1.54 -13.53 -6.51
CA ILE A 579 -2.31 -13.37 -7.75
C ILE A 579 -1.87 -14.39 -8.80
N ASN A 580 -0.56 -14.57 -9.00
CA ASN A 580 -0.01 -15.53 -9.97
C ASN A 580 -0.45 -16.97 -9.64
N GLU A 581 -0.38 -17.36 -8.39
CA GLU A 581 -0.82 -18.68 -7.94
C GLU A 581 -2.33 -18.87 -8.09
N LEU A 582 -3.11 -17.84 -7.71
CA LEU A 582 -4.57 -17.91 -7.77
C LEU A 582 -5.08 -18.02 -9.22
N PHE A 583 -4.52 -17.25 -10.14
CA PHE A 583 -4.97 -17.23 -11.52
C PHE A 583 -4.14 -18.13 -12.47
N GLY A 584 -3.09 -18.77 -11.97
CA GLY A 584 -2.24 -19.66 -12.74
C GLY A 584 -1.39 -18.93 -13.79
N LEU A 585 -0.88 -17.76 -13.41
CA LEU A 585 -0.01 -16.94 -14.26
C LEU A 585 1.46 -17.33 -14.09
N ILE A 586 2.26 -17.05 -15.08
CA ILE A 586 3.73 -17.13 -14.95
C ILE A 586 4.18 -15.97 -14.05
N PRO A 587 4.94 -16.22 -12.97
CA PRO A 587 5.56 -15.13 -12.22
C PRO A 587 6.39 -14.22 -13.12
N LEU A 588 6.32 -12.91 -12.90
CA LEU A 588 7.05 -11.94 -13.72
C LEU A 588 8.54 -12.26 -13.79
N ALA A 589 9.18 -12.54 -12.64
CA ALA A 589 10.58 -12.97 -12.58
C ALA A 589 10.90 -14.22 -13.42
N SER A 590 9.88 -14.97 -13.85
CA SER A 590 10.02 -16.18 -14.66
C SER A 590 9.84 -15.92 -16.15
N LEU A 591 9.48 -14.73 -16.54
CA LEU A 591 9.36 -14.32 -17.95
C LEU A 591 10.75 -14.23 -18.61
N PRO A 592 10.83 -14.42 -19.93
CA PRO A 592 12.12 -14.51 -20.62
C PRO A 592 12.99 -13.25 -20.57
N ASP A 593 12.39 -12.07 -20.76
CA ASP A 593 13.14 -10.81 -20.77
C ASP A 593 13.52 -10.39 -19.34
N GLU A 594 12.66 -10.67 -18.34
CA GLU A 594 12.96 -10.48 -16.92
C GLU A 594 14.14 -11.36 -16.47
N LYS A 595 14.18 -12.63 -16.87
CA LYS A 595 15.32 -13.51 -16.63
C LYS A 595 16.60 -13.01 -17.29
N ARG A 596 16.50 -12.44 -18.48
CA ARG A 596 17.63 -11.84 -19.16
C ARG A 596 18.15 -10.63 -18.39
N GLY A 597 17.26 -9.76 -17.91
CA GLY A 597 17.59 -8.63 -17.04
C GLY A 597 18.32 -9.10 -15.77
N PHE A 598 17.77 -10.09 -15.07
CA PHE A 598 18.40 -10.67 -13.87
C PHE A 598 19.83 -11.17 -14.16
N ALA A 599 20.04 -11.92 -15.25
CA ALA A 599 21.35 -12.44 -15.62
C ALA A 599 22.36 -11.33 -15.97
N LEU A 600 21.91 -10.28 -16.68
CA LEU A 600 22.73 -9.14 -17.04
C LEU A 600 23.04 -8.26 -15.80
N GLY A 601 22.09 -8.09 -14.88
CA GLY A 601 22.34 -7.41 -13.61
C GLY A 601 23.52 -8.02 -12.85
N GLN A 602 23.59 -9.33 -12.80
CA GLN A 602 24.73 -10.03 -12.19
C GLN A 602 26.05 -9.83 -12.94
N SER A 603 26.02 -9.94 -14.28
CA SER A 603 27.25 -9.96 -15.07
C SER A 603 27.80 -8.57 -15.39
N GLU A 604 26.94 -7.60 -15.66
CA GLU A 604 27.30 -6.27 -16.14
C GLU A 604 27.33 -5.20 -15.05
N LEU A 605 26.46 -5.34 -14.03
CA LEU A 605 26.31 -4.35 -12.98
C LEU A 605 26.84 -4.82 -11.62
N GLY A 606 27.17 -6.11 -11.49
CA GLY A 606 27.57 -6.69 -10.21
C GLY A 606 26.41 -6.76 -9.20
N GLN A 607 25.18 -6.63 -9.66
CA GLN A 607 23.94 -6.64 -8.86
C GLN A 607 23.29 -8.03 -8.95
N PRO A 608 23.33 -8.84 -7.91
CA PRO A 608 22.92 -10.25 -8.01
C PRO A 608 21.40 -10.46 -8.05
N ASN A 609 20.60 -9.46 -7.68
CA ASN A 609 19.16 -9.62 -7.42
C ASN A 609 18.29 -8.55 -8.10
N LEU A 610 18.71 -8.07 -9.27
CA LEU A 610 17.88 -7.12 -10.03
C LEU A 610 16.69 -7.82 -10.69
N GLY A 611 15.50 -7.26 -10.54
CA GLY A 611 14.26 -7.74 -11.14
C GLY A 611 13.14 -7.93 -10.12
N PRO A 612 11.98 -8.44 -10.57
CA PRO A 612 10.83 -8.66 -9.69
C PRO A 612 11.10 -9.76 -8.66
N ALA A 613 10.56 -9.57 -7.45
CA ALA A 613 10.72 -10.52 -6.34
C ALA A 613 9.52 -11.49 -6.19
N ASP A 614 8.77 -11.73 -7.25
CA ASP A 614 7.62 -12.64 -7.26
C ASP A 614 7.96 -14.09 -7.67
N GLY A 615 9.20 -14.34 -8.07
CA GLY A 615 9.64 -15.63 -8.58
C GLY A 615 10.02 -16.65 -7.50
N PRO A 616 10.20 -17.92 -7.90
CA PRO A 616 10.62 -18.98 -6.97
C PRO A 616 12.14 -18.97 -6.69
N THR A 617 12.89 -18.10 -7.34
CA THR A 617 14.36 -17.98 -7.25
C THR A 617 14.76 -16.52 -7.09
N GLY A 618 16.03 -16.25 -6.83
CA GLY A 618 16.52 -14.90 -6.59
C GLY A 618 15.91 -14.30 -5.31
N PRO A 619 15.63 -13.00 -5.29
CA PRO A 619 15.05 -12.34 -4.12
C PRO A 619 13.69 -12.93 -3.74
N GLY A 620 12.88 -13.32 -4.71
CA GLY A 620 11.56 -13.88 -4.50
C GLY A 620 11.54 -15.21 -3.73
N ALA A 621 12.64 -15.94 -3.64
CA ALA A 621 12.67 -17.20 -2.90
C ALA A 621 12.39 -17.06 -1.40
N ALA A 622 12.71 -15.90 -0.82
CA ALA A 622 12.50 -15.60 0.60
C ALA A 622 11.17 -14.85 0.85
N VAL A 623 10.57 -14.28 -0.18
CA VAL A 623 9.33 -13.51 -0.09
C VAL A 623 8.14 -14.44 0.04
N GLY A 624 7.23 -14.16 0.97
CA GLY A 624 6.00 -14.90 1.21
C GLY A 624 5.02 -14.86 0.04
N ASP A 625 4.07 -15.79 0.06
CA ASP A 625 3.03 -15.95 -0.97
C ASP A 625 1.60 -15.64 -0.46
N MET A 626 1.50 -15.15 0.77
CA MET A 626 0.26 -14.84 1.47
C MET A 626 -0.71 -16.04 1.65
N LEU A 627 -0.33 -17.25 1.28
CA LEU A 627 -1.19 -18.45 1.42
C LEU A 627 -1.54 -18.76 2.87
N GLU A 628 -0.73 -18.35 3.83
CA GLU A 628 -1.01 -18.55 5.25
C GLU A 628 -2.12 -17.65 5.81
N ALA A 629 -2.54 -16.64 5.06
CA ALA A 629 -3.69 -15.82 5.43
C ALA A 629 -5.03 -16.60 5.40
N PHE A 630 -5.05 -17.81 4.88
CA PHE A 630 -6.29 -18.56 4.64
C PHE A 630 -6.44 -19.77 5.53
N ASP A 631 -7.67 -19.99 6.02
CA ASP A 631 -8.07 -21.19 6.75
C ASP A 631 -8.54 -22.27 5.75
N TYR A 632 -7.71 -23.28 5.56
CA TYR A 632 -7.95 -24.34 4.60
C TYR A 632 -9.07 -25.31 5.02
N ASP A 633 -9.48 -25.32 6.28
CA ASP A 633 -10.66 -26.05 6.74
C ASP A 633 -11.95 -25.32 6.31
N ILE A 634 -11.93 -23.99 6.28
CA ILE A 634 -13.02 -23.19 5.71
C ILE A 634 -13.08 -23.40 4.19
N LEU A 635 -11.95 -23.30 3.49
CA LEU A 635 -11.87 -23.51 2.04
C LEU A 635 -12.33 -24.92 1.64
N ALA A 636 -11.99 -25.94 2.43
CA ALA A 636 -12.44 -27.31 2.23
C ALA A 636 -13.91 -27.56 2.64
N GLY A 637 -14.57 -26.57 3.25
CA GLY A 637 -15.96 -26.65 3.69
C GLY A 637 -16.17 -27.48 4.96
N THR A 638 -15.13 -27.77 5.73
CA THR A 638 -15.20 -28.47 7.02
C THR A 638 -15.45 -27.53 8.19
N LYS A 639 -15.17 -26.24 7.99
CA LYS A 639 -15.48 -25.15 8.93
C LYS A 639 -16.31 -24.08 8.21
N ALA A 640 -17.16 -23.37 8.96
CA ALA A 640 -18.01 -22.33 8.40
C ALA A 640 -17.20 -21.11 7.97
N ALA A 641 -17.55 -20.52 6.83
CA ALA A 641 -16.96 -19.28 6.36
C ALA A 641 -17.28 -18.10 7.30
N ILE A 642 -16.40 -17.11 7.32
CA ILE A 642 -16.59 -15.89 8.09
C ILE A 642 -17.77 -15.12 7.47
N PRO A 643 -18.79 -14.75 8.26
CA PRO A 643 -19.96 -14.07 7.73
C PRO A 643 -19.60 -12.61 7.34
N ALA A 644 -20.26 -12.09 6.31
CA ALA A 644 -20.11 -10.70 5.85
C ALA A 644 -20.28 -9.66 6.96
N SER A 645 -21.12 -9.95 7.96
CA SER A 645 -21.33 -9.06 9.12
C SER A 645 -20.08 -8.78 9.96
N LYS A 646 -19.00 -9.53 9.75
CA LYS A 646 -17.69 -9.25 10.36
C LYS A 646 -16.86 -8.24 9.57
N ALA A 647 -17.28 -7.90 8.35
CA ALA A 647 -16.62 -6.96 7.47
C ALA A 647 -17.51 -5.77 7.11
N THR A 648 -18.71 -5.67 7.70
CA THR A 648 -19.67 -4.58 7.42
C THR A 648 -19.80 -3.60 8.58
N PHE A 649 -19.84 -2.34 8.21
CA PHE A 649 -20.22 -1.23 9.07
C PHE A 649 -21.39 -0.48 8.42
N THR A 650 -22.21 0.16 9.22
CA THR A 650 -23.25 1.06 8.70
C THR A 650 -22.62 2.37 8.23
N ALA A 651 -23.24 3.02 7.25
CA ALA A 651 -22.81 4.35 6.81
C ALA A 651 -22.69 5.35 7.98
N THR A 652 -23.58 5.25 8.97
CA THR A 652 -23.49 6.09 10.18
C THR A 652 -22.20 5.80 10.94
N GLN A 653 -21.81 4.54 11.14
CA GLN A 653 -20.56 4.21 11.82
C GLN A 653 -19.36 4.75 11.06
N ILE A 654 -19.33 4.54 9.73
CA ILE A 654 -18.25 4.98 8.87
C ILE A 654 -18.11 6.51 8.90
N ASN A 655 -19.22 7.24 8.79
CA ASN A 655 -19.20 8.70 8.67
C ASN A 655 -19.13 9.44 10.03
N THR A 656 -19.20 8.74 11.15
CA THR A 656 -19.07 9.32 12.50
C THR A 656 -17.74 8.98 13.16
N LEU A 657 -16.77 8.61 12.39
CA LEU A 657 -15.37 8.50 12.81
C LEU A 657 -14.92 9.82 13.38
N PRO A 658 -14.08 9.81 14.21
CA PRO A 658 -13.43 9.10 15.25
C PRO A 658 -14.25 9.03 16.54
N HIS A 659 -15.49 9.38 16.43
CA HIS A 659 -16.44 9.47 17.55
C HIS A 659 -16.99 8.09 17.96
N LEU A 660 -16.36 7.01 17.51
CA LEU A 660 -16.69 5.67 17.97
C LEU A 660 -16.47 5.51 19.49
N ALA A 661 -16.89 6.51 20.23
CA ALA A 661 -17.01 6.52 21.66
C ALA A 661 -15.74 6.85 22.45
N GLY A 662 -15.01 7.85 21.99
CA GLY A 662 -13.95 8.41 22.79
C GLY A 662 -14.46 8.94 24.13
N THR A 663 -13.93 8.43 25.24
CA THR A 663 -13.93 9.14 26.49
C THR A 663 -12.54 9.68 26.69
N SER A 664 -12.35 10.99 26.58
CA SER A 664 -11.07 11.60 26.89
C SER A 664 -10.70 11.41 28.33
N SER A 665 -9.46 11.04 28.54
CA SER A 665 -8.88 11.07 29.87
C SER A 665 -8.35 12.48 30.19
N PRO A 666 -8.19 12.81 31.49
CA PRO A 666 -7.53 14.05 31.89
C PRO A 666 -6.13 14.24 31.33
N ASN A 667 -5.50 13.19 30.82
CA ASN A 667 -4.15 13.18 30.30
C ASN A 667 -4.08 13.28 28.76
N GLY A 668 -5.21 13.52 28.10
CA GLY A 668 -5.25 13.71 26.66
C GLY A 668 -5.36 12.44 25.83
N TYR A 669 -5.56 11.27 26.43
CA TYR A 669 -5.83 10.02 25.71
C TYR A 669 -7.30 9.67 25.75
N THR A 670 -7.75 8.91 24.78
CA THR A 670 -9.08 8.32 24.78
C THR A 670 -8.97 6.80 24.93
N ASN A 671 -10.05 6.12 25.28
CA ASN A 671 -10.09 4.67 25.34
C ASN A 671 -11.42 4.12 24.82
N GLY A 672 -12.11 4.93 24.03
CA GLY A 672 -13.48 4.64 23.64
C GLY A 672 -13.58 3.64 22.49
N ALA A 673 -12.87 3.87 21.41
CA ALA A 673 -12.90 3.00 20.26
C ALA A 673 -12.18 1.68 20.54
N CYS A 674 -11.00 1.73 21.16
CA CYS A 674 -10.29 0.54 21.59
C CYS A 674 -11.14 -0.33 22.52
N LYS A 675 -11.86 0.29 23.46
CA LYS A 675 -12.78 -0.40 24.33
C LYS A 675 -13.96 -1.01 23.57
N ALA A 676 -14.51 -0.30 22.60
CA ALA A 676 -15.64 -0.78 21.79
C ALA A 676 -15.27 -2.03 20.98
N ILE A 677 -14.05 -2.07 20.44
CA ILE A 677 -13.55 -3.25 19.72
C ILE A 677 -12.96 -4.32 20.65
N GLY A 678 -12.85 -4.03 21.97
CA GLY A 678 -12.39 -4.96 22.97
C GLY A 678 -10.91 -5.30 22.87
N ILE A 679 -10.07 -4.29 22.61
CA ILE A 679 -8.61 -4.36 22.63
C ILE A 679 -8.09 -3.49 23.79
N LEU A 680 -7.06 -3.99 24.45
CA LEU A 680 -6.21 -3.21 25.34
C LEU A 680 -4.87 -3.03 24.62
N PRO A 681 -4.54 -1.81 24.15
CA PRO A 681 -3.24 -1.54 23.55
C PRO A 681 -2.09 -1.77 24.54
N THR A 682 -0.95 -2.19 24.04
CA THR A 682 0.19 -2.58 24.88
C THR A 682 0.93 -1.41 25.51
N ASP A 683 0.71 -0.18 25.04
CA ASP A 683 1.18 1.04 25.72
C ASP A 683 0.69 1.16 27.17
N PHE A 684 -0.46 0.58 27.45
CA PHE A 684 -1.07 0.64 28.77
C PHE A 684 -0.68 -0.58 29.59
N PRO A 685 0.16 -0.42 30.63
CA PRO A 685 0.72 -1.54 31.38
C PRO A 685 -0.32 -2.33 32.17
N THR A 686 -1.48 -1.73 32.41
CA THR A 686 -2.59 -2.37 33.14
C THR A 686 -3.95 -1.90 32.64
N ALA A 687 -4.99 -2.69 32.87
CA ALA A 687 -6.36 -2.27 32.56
C ALA A 687 -6.76 -0.99 33.36
N ALA A 688 -6.17 -0.75 34.53
CA ALA A 688 -6.42 0.46 35.32
C ALA A 688 -5.75 1.68 34.66
N ALA A 689 -4.52 1.54 34.16
CA ALA A 689 -3.83 2.59 33.39
C ALA A 689 -4.59 2.92 32.12
N TYR A 690 -5.04 1.90 31.37
CA TYR A 690 -5.89 2.08 30.20
C TYR A 690 -7.19 2.82 30.54
N ALA A 691 -7.88 2.43 31.60
CA ALA A 691 -9.10 3.11 32.04
C ALA A 691 -8.84 4.57 32.50
N ALA A 692 -7.63 4.87 32.93
CA ALA A 692 -7.20 6.21 33.30
C ALA A 692 -6.65 7.01 32.12
N GLY A 693 -6.37 6.34 30.97
CA GLY A 693 -5.72 6.94 29.81
C GLY A 693 -4.26 7.32 30.09
N GLU A 694 -3.52 6.46 30.78
CA GLU A 694 -2.13 6.71 31.18
C GLU A 694 -1.22 5.63 30.61
N PRO A 695 -0.69 5.78 29.39
CA PRO A 695 0.32 4.86 28.85
C PRO A 695 1.63 4.96 29.61
N SER A 696 2.49 3.95 29.42
CA SER A 696 3.79 3.88 30.11
C SER A 696 4.84 4.82 29.52
N ASP A 697 4.72 5.15 28.23
CA ASP A 697 5.71 5.96 27.55
C ASP A 697 5.34 7.44 27.55
N PRO A 698 6.25 8.30 28.02
CA PRO A 698 6.01 9.73 28.02
C PRO A 698 6.18 10.29 26.60
N TYR A 699 5.28 11.15 26.21
CA TYR A 699 5.40 11.94 24.98
C TYR A 699 6.11 13.27 25.26
N PRO A 700 6.80 13.86 24.27
CA PRO A 700 7.35 15.20 24.37
C PRO A 700 6.25 16.25 24.60
N LEU A 701 6.44 17.15 25.59
CA LEU A 701 5.39 18.12 25.95
C LEU A 701 5.11 19.17 24.86
N ASP A 702 5.98 19.30 23.88
CA ASP A 702 5.84 20.19 22.73
C ASP A 702 5.62 19.42 21.43
N VAL A 703 5.25 18.15 21.52
CA VAL A 703 4.84 17.35 20.36
C VAL A 703 3.74 18.06 19.58
N ASN A 704 3.85 18.02 18.27
CA ASN A 704 2.91 18.66 17.38
C ASN A 704 2.88 17.87 16.06
N PRO A 705 1.79 17.16 15.74
CA PRO A 705 1.69 16.37 14.50
C PRO A 705 1.74 17.24 13.25
N ARG A 706 1.54 18.57 13.38
CA ARG A 706 1.65 19.55 12.30
C ARG A 706 2.69 20.64 12.63
N PRO A 707 3.98 20.30 12.66
CA PRO A 707 5.03 21.24 13.02
C PRO A 707 4.99 22.49 12.19
N THR A 708 4.92 23.63 12.85
CA THR A 708 4.89 24.93 12.18
C THR A 708 5.59 25.99 13.00
N ALA A 709 6.37 26.83 12.33
CA ALA A 709 7.01 27.99 12.93
C ALA A 709 6.15 29.27 12.77
N SER A 710 4.96 29.18 12.19
CA SER A 710 4.14 30.37 11.92
C SER A 710 3.45 30.85 13.19
N PRO A 711 3.73 32.09 13.65
CA PRO A 711 2.98 32.68 14.73
C PRO A 711 1.49 32.79 14.36
N GLY A 712 0.62 32.37 15.27
CA GLY A 712 -0.83 32.38 15.04
C GLY A 712 -1.41 31.03 14.64
N SER A 713 -0.60 30.05 14.28
CA SER A 713 -1.05 28.68 14.21
C SER A 713 -1.44 28.19 15.63
N PRO A 714 -2.55 27.47 15.80
CA PRO A 714 -2.89 26.88 17.10
C PRO A 714 -1.82 25.92 17.61
N TYR A 715 -1.01 25.37 16.69
CA TYR A 715 0.10 24.47 17.01
C TYR A 715 1.46 25.16 17.10
N TYR A 716 1.50 26.47 16.86
CA TYR A 716 2.74 27.21 17.05
C TYR A 716 3.15 27.18 18.51
N ASN A 717 4.24 26.50 18.76
CA ASN A 717 4.78 26.33 20.09
C ASN A 717 6.21 26.91 20.17
N THR A 718 6.41 27.79 21.13
CA THR A 718 7.72 28.41 21.39
C THR A 718 8.52 27.66 22.46
N ASN A 719 8.30 26.39 22.71
CA ASN A 719 8.86 25.61 23.82
C ASN A 719 8.45 26.08 25.20
N SER A 720 7.48 26.97 25.32
CA SER A 720 6.99 27.38 26.61
C SER A 720 5.57 26.89 26.80
N ALA A 721 5.32 26.23 27.90
CA ALA A 721 3.98 25.80 28.32
C ALA A 721 2.93 26.94 28.34
N THR A 722 3.38 28.18 28.25
CA THR A 722 2.55 29.39 28.27
C THR A 722 2.32 29.99 26.89
N SER A 723 2.95 29.49 25.83
CA SER A 723 2.95 30.13 24.51
C SER A 723 1.79 29.73 23.63
N LEU A 724 1.12 28.64 23.89
CA LEU A 724 -0.15 28.37 23.28
C LEU A 724 -1.20 29.22 23.99
N THR A 725 -1.61 30.29 23.37
CA THR A 725 -2.86 30.92 23.73
C THR A 725 -3.92 29.87 23.56
N ALA A 726 -4.46 29.42 24.67
CA ALA A 726 -5.50 28.41 24.70
C ALA A 726 -6.49 28.66 23.59
N SER A 727 -6.68 27.70 22.71
CA SER A 727 -7.94 27.66 21.97
C SER A 727 -8.99 27.56 23.06
N THR A 728 -9.81 28.56 23.19
CA THR A 728 -10.77 28.71 24.30
C THR A 728 -11.99 27.83 24.12
N GLY A 729 -11.94 26.89 23.20
CA GLY A 729 -12.97 25.86 23.07
C GLY A 729 -12.74 24.74 24.08
N PRO A 730 -13.78 24.22 24.71
CA PRO A 730 -13.65 22.95 25.40
C PRO A 730 -13.18 21.91 24.38
N TRP A 731 -12.12 21.18 24.73
CA TRP A 731 -11.78 19.99 23.98
C TRP A 731 -13.02 19.08 23.93
N VAL A 732 -13.53 18.88 22.73
CA VAL A 732 -14.67 17.99 22.47
C VAL A 732 -14.06 16.72 21.91
N PRO A 733 -14.19 15.57 22.61
CA PRO A 733 -13.73 14.31 22.10
C PRO A 733 -14.48 13.94 20.85
#